data_e0a558765ae75c8df49f76ffc9fc052a
#
_entry.id   e0a558765ae75c8df49f76ffc9fc052a
#
_cell.length_a   1.000
_cell.length_b   1.000
_cell.length_c   1.000
_cell.angle_alpha   90.00
_cell.angle_beta   90.00
_cell.angle_gamma   90.00
#
_symmetry.space_group_name_H-M   'P 1'
#
loop_
_entity.id
_entity.type
_entity.pdbx_description
1 polymer ?
#
loop_
_entity_poly.entity_id
_entity_poly.type
_entity_poly.pdbx_seq_one_letter_code
_entity_poly.pdbx_strand_id
1 'polypeptide(L)'
;MDDQELLNNKEQVVDNDDGLKEMQKALKAQADFENSLDSGSLKMKDFAVLKEFFKYLKPYLGKFLFGLSLDIIITFFFVIMPKIYGELINYFNGESTIVQLVDGKLNYGVIAGFAAVYIFIAAIAVICMYYNGLILYVTGQYVVHDIRRDLFEHVESLSMAQINAMPAGKFVTRITNDCRGLSNFFTELIVMFFRDILNIIMILIISILLSWQLLLIFICFLPIIFFLSYIFRKYSKKYFRQQWRLRSDINGFLSENFSGIRTVKIFDKEKTMVKRFDEKNEELRHVYKKQMYIMSFYRPLIFLLQMVAVILVLYFGIVLLQNGAILTVSGVFKSGDLYTFYSYTNQFFGPVQDMAELINSVQSVLTSAERVSALMNVKPSVSDSMGAKKVEEFFPNNPKGEYVEYFESDYKEKSLLKPESLKDKEFVNRSVESRKKNYTRMKGDITFDHVWFAYVGKEWVLKDVSFHINAGETAAFVGSTGAGKSTIIGLIVRNMIPQKGHIYLDGIDINALKIEDIRRNVSQMLQEVFLFSGTIADNIDLFDENPNIDKLNNAIEMVGARKFIDSLDDGINSEVRERGVNFSIGQRQLISFARAIYADPSFMVLDEATANIDTETENIIQDSLKRMRTLGTMVIVAHRLSTIQDADHIYVIDHGVVVEDGNHDSLLKKHGLYYSMYRLQNLEKDLNHQN
;
A
#
# COMPACT_ATOMS: atom_id res chain seq x y z
N MET A 1 -39.82 -19.19 -15.72
CA MET A 1 -39.02 -18.72 -14.58
C MET A 1 -39.94 -17.80 -13.82
N ASP A 2 -40.20 -18.14 -12.54
CA ASP A 2 -41.19 -17.48 -11.70
C ASP A 2 -40.84 -16.05 -11.36
N ASP A 3 -41.87 -15.18 -11.37
CA ASP A 3 -41.75 -13.76 -10.97
C ASP A 3 -41.21 -13.53 -9.54
N GLN A 4 -41.19 -14.56 -8.72
CA GLN A 4 -40.60 -14.55 -7.37
C GLN A 4 -39.07 -14.69 -7.35
N GLU A 5 -38.46 -15.34 -8.36
CA GLU A 5 -36.99 -15.37 -8.51
C GLU A 5 -36.45 -14.03 -9.02
N LEU A 6 -37.23 -13.32 -9.80
CA LEU A 6 -36.90 -11.96 -10.27
C LEU A 6 -36.97 -10.88 -9.14
N LEU A 7 -37.83 -11.09 -8.15
CA LEU A 7 -37.95 -10.21 -7.00
C LEU A 7 -36.86 -10.40 -5.96
N ASN A 8 -36.31 -11.61 -5.79
CA ASN A 8 -35.18 -11.90 -4.91
C ASN A 8 -33.84 -11.41 -5.48
N ASN A 9 -33.73 -11.20 -6.80
CA ASN A 9 -32.55 -10.58 -7.41
C ASN A 9 -32.47 -9.05 -7.21
N LYS A 10 -33.51 -8.40 -6.70
CA LYS A 10 -33.51 -6.94 -6.46
C LYS A 10 -32.69 -6.50 -5.26
N GLU A 11 -32.26 -7.40 -4.38
CA GLU A 11 -31.53 -7.03 -3.15
C GLU A 11 -29.99 -7.06 -3.29
N GLN A 12 -29.42 -7.40 -4.46
CA GLN A 12 -27.95 -7.51 -4.62
C GLN A 12 -27.34 -6.63 -5.73
N VAL A 13 -28.06 -5.64 -6.22
CA VAL A 13 -27.42 -4.58 -7.03
C VAL A 13 -26.64 -3.69 -6.08
N VAL A 14 -25.35 -3.95 -5.92
CA VAL A 14 -24.43 -3.04 -5.22
C VAL A 14 -24.43 -1.74 -6.00
N ASP A 15 -25.11 -0.73 -5.48
CA ASP A 15 -25.15 0.60 -6.08
C ASP A 15 -23.73 1.17 -6.13
N ASN A 16 -23.30 1.75 -7.25
CA ASN A 16 -22.01 2.45 -7.36
C ASN A 16 -21.85 3.53 -6.27
N ASP A 17 -22.97 4.12 -5.85
CA ASP A 17 -23.04 5.06 -4.74
C ASP A 17 -22.68 4.40 -3.39
N ASP A 18 -23.05 3.14 -3.17
CA ASP A 18 -22.72 2.41 -1.95
C ASP A 18 -21.22 2.09 -1.86
N GLY A 19 -20.58 1.73 -2.95
CA GLY A 19 -19.13 1.49 -2.97
C GLY A 19 -18.32 2.77 -2.77
N LEU A 20 -18.75 3.88 -3.35
CA LEU A 20 -18.15 5.20 -3.13
C LEU A 20 -18.38 5.66 -1.68
N LYS A 21 -19.60 5.45 -1.14
CA LYS A 21 -19.93 5.73 0.26
C LYS A 21 -19.11 4.86 1.22
N GLU A 22 -18.93 3.56 0.91
CA GLU A 22 -18.04 2.70 1.71
C GLU A 22 -16.60 3.22 1.74
N MET A 23 -16.05 3.64 0.60
CA MET A 23 -14.73 4.23 0.54
C MET A 23 -14.64 5.54 1.32
N GLN A 24 -15.63 6.44 1.17
CA GLN A 24 -15.73 7.69 1.94
C GLN A 24 -15.89 7.42 3.44
N LYS A 25 -16.70 6.42 3.80
CA LYS A 25 -16.88 5.99 5.20
C LYS A 25 -15.60 5.44 5.79
N ALA A 26 -14.85 4.62 5.03
CA ALA A 26 -13.54 4.10 5.44
C ALA A 26 -12.53 5.25 5.65
N LEU A 27 -12.48 6.22 4.74
CA LEU A 27 -11.62 7.41 4.86
C LEU A 27 -12.00 8.28 6.06
N LYS A 28 -13.30 8.45 6.32
CA LYS A 28 -13.80 9.19 7.49
C LYS A 28 -13.51 8.45 8.79
N ALA A 29 -13.78 7.14 8.85
CA ALA A 29 -13.46 6.31 10.02
C ALA A 29 -11.97 6.35 10.35
N GLN A 30 -11.10 6.32 9.32
CA GLN A 30 -9.67 6.50 9.48
C GLN A 30 -9.32 7.87 10.07
N ALA A 31 -9.90 8.96 9.55
CA ALA A 31 -9.66 10.31 10.08
C ALA A 31 -10.14 10.44 11.54
N ASP A 32 -11.29 9.86 11.87
CA ASP A 32 -11.83 9.83 13.23
C ASP A 32 -10.94 9.00 14.17
N PHE A 33 -10.38 7.89 13.70
CA PHE A 33 -9.43 7.06 14.44
C PHE A 33 -8.11 7.81 14.68
N GLU A 34 -7.53 8.44 13.66
CA GLU A 34 -6.34 9.29 13.80
C GLU A 34 -6.57 10.42 14.83
N ASN A 35 -7.73 11.08 14.78
CA ASN A 35 -8.13 12.09 15.76
C ASN A 35 -8.29 11.49 17.17
N SER A 36 -8.79 10.26 17.32
CA SER A 36 -8.93 9.57 18.60
C SER A 36 -7.58 9.21 19.21
N LEU A 37 -6.65 8.70 18.43
CA LEU A 37 -5.26 8.47 18.84
C LEU A 37 -4.59 9.78 19.25
N ASP A 38 -4.93 10.84 18.54
CA ASP A 38 -4.49 12.21 18.86
C ASP A 38 -5.06 12.72 20.17
N SER A 39 -6.26 12.34 20.59
CA SER A 39 -6.84 12.73 21.90
C SER A 39 -6.11 12.12 23.11
N GLY A 40 -5.30 11.07 22.89
CA GLY A 40 -4.32 10.56 23.86
C GLY A 40 -4.76 9.41 24.72
N SER A 41 -5.91 8.85 24.50
CA SER A 41 -6.35 7.64 25.17
C SER A 41 -6.20 6.45 24.20
N LEU A 42 -5.09 5.72 24.29
CA LEU A 42 -5.01 4.37 23.72
C LEU A 42 -6.09 3.53 24.42
N LYS A 43 -7.12 3.17 23.71
CA LYS A 43 -8.18 2.29 24.20
C LYS A 43 -7.85 0.86 23.79
N MET A 44 -8.28 -0.12 24.59
CA MET A 44 -8.13 -1.54 24.22
C MET A 44 -8.72 -1.87 22.84
N LYS A 45 -9.70 -1.10 22.39
CA LYS A 45 -10.29 -1.23 21.03
C LYS A 45 -9.32 -0.88 19.91
N ASP A 46 -8.36 0.01 20.15
CA ASP A 46 -7.38 0.43 19.15
C ASP A 46 -6.41 -0.73 18.80
N PHE A 47 -6.14 -1.61 19.78
CA PHE A 47 -5.33 -2.80 19.55
C PHE A 47 -6.08 -3.91 18.78
N ALA A 48 -7.41 -3.85 18.69
CA ALA A 48 -8.18 -4.83 17.92
C ALA A 48 -7.81 -4.83 16.43
N VAL A 49 -7.43 -3.66 15.89
CA VAL A 49 -6.97 -3.54 14.50
C VAL A 49 -5.70 -4.36 14.25
N LEU A 50 -4.76 -4.38 15.20
CA LEU A 50 -3.54 -5.19 15.07
C LEU A 50 -3.84 -6.70 15.04
N LYS A 51 -4.94 -7.13 15.67
CA LYS A 51 -5.34 -8.54 15.70
C LYS A 51 -5.60 -9.08 14.29
N GLU A 52 -6.09 -8.25 13.37
CA GLU A 52 -6.33 -8.63 11.97
C GLU A 52 -5.03 -9.05 11.26
N PHE A 53 -3.91 -8.41 11.62
CA PHE A 53 -2.61 -8.68 11.02
C PHE A 53 -1.88 -9.90 11.60
N PHE A 54 -2.30 -10.39 12.76
CA PHE A 54 -1.73 -11.62 13.32
C PHE A 54 -2.01 -12.86 12.45
N LYS A 55 -3.03 -12.82 11.57
CA LYS A 55 -3.27 -13.89 10.59
C LYS A 55 -2.04 -14.12 9.69
N TYR A 56 -1.32 -13.03 9.33
CA TYR A 56 -0.11 -13.10 8.50
C TYR A 56 1.12 -13.63 9.27
N LEU A 57 1.13 -13.53 10.59
CA LEU A 57 2.16 -14.14 11.41
C LEU A 57 1.98 -15.66 11.57
N LYS A 58 0.74 -16.15 11.45
CA LYS A 58 0.39 -17.55 11.71
C LYS A 58 1.25 -18.57 10.92
N PRO A 59 1.52 -18.41 9.61
CA PRO A 59 2.38 -19.32 8.85
C PRO A 59 3.82 -19.37 9.38
N TYR A 60 4.29 -18.29 9.97
CA TYR A 60 5.67 -18.10 10.44
C TYR A 60 5.79 -18.21 11.97
N LEU A 61 4.71 -18.56 12.67
CA LEU A 61 4.64 -18.57 14.14
C LEU A 61 5.73 -19.41 14.78
N GLY A 62 6.06 -20.58 14.19
CA GLY A 62 7.13 -21.45 14.71
C GLY A 62 8.50 -20.77 14.73
N LYS A 63 8.85 -20.04 13.66
CA LYS A 63 10.10 -19.27 13.58
C LYS A 63 10.10 -18.10 14.55
N PHE A 64 8.97 -17.38 14.61
CA PHE A 64 8.81 -16.26 15.53
C PHE A 64 8.96 -16.66 16.99
N LEU A 65 8.29 -17.75 17.42
CA LEU A 65 8.39 -18.29 18.76
C LEU A 65 9.81 -18.83 19.07
N PHE A 66 10.48 -19.42 18.08
CA PHE A 66 11.88 -19.83 18.24
C PHE A 66 12.79 -18.61 18.46
N GLY A 67 12.58 -17.50 17.69
CA GLY A 67 13.27 -16.25 17.95
C GLY A 67 13.03 -15.73 19.37
N LEU A 68 11.77 -15.68 19.81
CA LEU A 68 11.46 -15.27 21.19
C LEU A 68 12.06 -16.20 22.27
N SER A 69 12.19 -17.49 21.99
CA SER A 69 12.87 -18.41 22.92
C SER A 69 14.37 -18.12 23.04
N LEU A 70 15.00 -17.66 21.97
CA LEU A 70 16.39 -17.18 22.02
C LEU A 70 16.52 -15.92 22.87
N ASP A 71 15.52 -15.00 22.86
CA ASP A 71 15.51 -13.81 23.74
C ASP A 71 15.50 -14.22 25.21
N ILE A 72 14.78 -15.28 25.60
CA ILE A 72 14.81 -15.80 26.98
C ILE A 72 16.22 -16.25 27.34
N ILE A 73 16.90 -16.99 26.46
CA ILE A 73 18.26 -17.46 26.68
C ILE A 73 19.25 -16.29 26.77
N ILE A 74 19.12 -15.31 25.85
CA ILE A 74 19.96 -14.10 25.84
C ILE A 74 19.78 -13.32 27.14
N THR A 75 18.54 -13.09 27.57
CA THR A 75 18.23 -12.37 28.82
C THR A 75 18.80 -13.10 30.02
N PHE A 76 18.65 -14.42 30.06
CA PHE A 76 19.25 -15.24 31.12
C PHE A 76 20.77 -15.07 31.21
N PHE A 77 21.47 -15.09 30.07
CA PHE A 77 22.92 -14.88 30.07
C PHE A 77 23.30 -13.47 30.52
N PHE A 78 22.61 -12.45 30.09
CA PHE A 78 22.87 -11.06 30.51
C PHE A 78 22.62 -10.85 32.00
N VAL A 79 21.65 -11.56 32.59
CA VAL A 79 21.34 -11.47 34.04
C VAL A 79 22.30 -12.31 34.87
N ILE A 80 22.85 -13.43 34.36
CA ILE A 80 23.79 -14.25 35.09
C ILE A 80 25.23 -13.69 35.09
N MET A 81 25.62 -12.95 34.06
CA MET A 81 26.98 -12.38 33.94
C MET A 81 27.41 -11.53 35.15
N PRO A 82 26.60 -10.59 35.69
CA PRO A 82 26.96 -9.84 36.89
C PRO A 82 27.15 -10.73 38.14
N LYS A 83 26.43 -11.85 38.22
CA LYS A 83 26.56 -12.80 39.32
C LYS A 83 27.89 -13.56 39.27
N ILE A 84 28.34 -13.97 38.07
CA ILE A 84 29.66 -14.59 37.89
C ILE A 84 30.76 -13.61 38.29
N TYR A 85 30.64 -12.36 37.91
CA TYR A 85 31.59 -11.31 38.28
C TYR A 85 31.55 -11.05 39.80
N GLY A 86 30.36 -11.07 40.43
CA GLY A 86 30.19 -10.98 41.88
C GLY A 86 30.88 -12.14 42.61
N GLU A 87 30.75 -13.38 42.13
CA GLU A 87 31.41 -14.53 42.71
C GLU A 87 32.96 -14.44 42.58
N LEU A 88 33.47 -13.86 41.51
CA LEU A 88 34.89 -13.57 41.36
C LEU A 88 35.36 -12.55 42.42
N ILE A 89 34.57 -11.51 42.74
CA ILE A 89 34.85 -10.56 43.84
C ILE A 89 34.85 -11.27 45.15
N ASN A 90 33.85 -12.14 45.44
CA ASN A 90 33.79 -12.94 46.64
C ASN A 90 35.03 -13.85 46.77
N TYR A 91 35.52 -14.43 45.68
CA TYR A 91 36.75 -15.21 45.68
C TYR A 91 37.97 -14.36 46.05
N PHE A 92 38.11 -13.14 45.52
CA PHE A 92 39.23 -12.23 45.92
C PHE A 92 39.19 -11.87 47.40
N ASN A 93 38.01 -11.71 47.98
CA ASN A 93 37.82 -11.38 49.40
C ASN A 93 37.87 -12.60 50.32
N GLY A 94 38.03 -13.82 49.81
CA GLY A 94 37.98 -15.06 50.59
C GLY A 94 36.57 -15.45 51.08
N GLU A 95 35.53 -14.84 50.51
CA GLU A 95 34.10 -15.01 50.84
C GLU A 95 33.38 -15.99 49.91
N SER A 96 34.05 -16.51 48.87
CA SER A 96 33.39 -17.37 47.88
C SER A 96 32.90 -18.70 48.47
N THR A 97 31.70 -19.11 48.08
CA THR A 97 31.12 -20.41 48.44
C THR A 97 31.43 -21.49 47.42
N ILE A 98 31.80 -21.14 46.20
CA ILE A 98 32.04 -22.07 45.10
C ILE A 98 33.48 -22.58 45.12
N VAL A 99 34.44 -21.69 45.36
CA VAL A 99 35.87 -22.04 45.40
C VAL A 99 36.55 -21.34 46.56
N GLN A 100 37.17 -22.13 47.47
CA GLN A 100 37.90 -21.57 48.59
C GLN A 100 39.35 -21.25 48.23
N LEU A 101 39.95 -20.26 48.93
CA LEU A 101 41.36 -19.96 48.83
C LEU A 101 42.20 -21.15 49.29
N VAL A 102 43.19 -21.57 48.53
CA VAL A 102 44.11 -22.61 48.90
C VAL A 102 45.26 -21.96 49.72
N ASP A 103 45.40 -22.34 50.94
CA ASP A 103 46.42 -21.79 51.92
C ASP A 103 46.34 -20.24 52.06
N GLY A 104 45.15 -19.64 51.91
CA GLY A 104 44.97 -18.21 51.98
C GLY A 104 45.55 -17.42 50.79
N LYS A 105 45.97 -18.11 49.71
CA LYS A 105 46.55 -17.50 48.51
C LYS A 105 45.61 -17.58 47.31
N LEU A 106 45.64 -16.56 46.49
CA LEU A 106 44.91 -16.50 45.21
C LEU A 106 45.50 -17.53 44.22
N ASN A 107 44.63 -18.37 43.68
CA ASN A 107 45.02 -19.27 42.60
C ASN A 107 44.67 -18.65 41.23
N TYR A 108 45.68 -18.32 40.44
CA TYR A 108 45.51 -17.71 39.10
C TYR A 108 44.75 -18.64 38.14
N GLY A 109 44.83 -19.97 38.33
CA GLY A 109 44.04 -20.93 37.57
C GLY A 109 42.53 -20.80 37.76
N VAL A 110 42.11 -20.47 38.99
CA VAL A 110 40.69 -20.20 39.31
C VAL A 110 40.21 -18.92 38.66
N ILE A 111 41.03 -17.85 38.69
CA ILE A 111 40.73 -16.58 38.04
C ILE A 111 40.61 -16.79 36.50
N ALA A 112 41.56 -17.53 35.91
CA ALA A 112 41.50 -17.90 34.50
C ALA A 112 40.24 -18.74 34.19
N GLY A 113 39.80 -19.62 35.11
CA GLY A 113 38.56 -20.38 34.98
C GLY A 113 37.30 -19.49 34.93
N PHE A 114 37.17 -18.52 35.87
CA PHE A 114 36.06 -17.56 35.86
C PHE A 114 36.06 -16.73 34.59
N ALA A 115 37.22 -16.24 34.12
CA ALA A 115 37.37 -15.51 32.90
C ALA A 115 36.94 -16.34 31.65
N ALA A 116 37.39 -17.62 31.61
CA ALA A 116 37.02 -18.53 30.53
C ALA A 116 35.50 -18.80 30.47
N VAL A 117 34.88 -19.05 31.64
CA VAL A 117 33.41 -19.23 31.74
C VAL A 117 32.65 -17.95 31.29
N TYR A 118 33.12 -16.78 31.73
CA TYR A 118 32.52 -15.51 31.36
C TYR A 118 32.61 -15.27 29.84
N ILE A 119 33.78 -15.47 29.25
CA ILE A 119 34.00 -15.32 27.79
C ILE A 119 33.17 -16.35 27.02
N PHE A 120 33.06 -17.59 27.49
CA PHE A 120 32.27 -18.62 26.85
C PHE A 120 30.79 -18.29 26.84
N ILE A 121 30.24 -17.82 27.98
CA ILE A 121 28.84 -17.39 28.08
C ILE A 121 28.60 -16.16 27.17
N ALA A 122 29.53 -15.19 27.17
CA ALA A 122 29.45 -14.03 26.30
C ALA A 122 29.45 -14.42 24.82
N ALA A 123 30.30 -15.36 24.40
CA ALA A 123 30.35 -15.85 23.04
C ALA A 123 29.04 -16.53 22.60
N ILE A 124 28.47 -17.38 23.47
CA ILE A 124 27.16 -17.99 23.20
C ILE A 124 26.06 -16.92 23.12
N ALA A 125 26.05 -15.96 24.04
CA ALA A 125 25.07 -14.87 24.00
C ALA A 125 25.13 -14.08 22.68
N VAL A 126 26.34 -13.75 22.17
CA VAL A 126 26.52 -13.07 20.89
C VAL A 126 26.01 -13.92 19.72
N ILE A 127 26.31 -15.22 19.72
CA ILE A 127 25.80 -16.15 18.69
C ILE A 127 24.27 -16.21 18.73
N CYS A 128 23.67 -16.32 19.91
CA CYS A 128 22.23 -16.32 20.08
C CYS A 128 21.62 -14.98 19.61
N MET A 129 22.24 -13.83 19.92
CA MET A 129 21.80 -12.52 19.46
C MET A 129 21.81 -12.41 17.93
N TYR A 130 22.86 -12.93 17.28
CA TYR A 130 22.95 -12.93 15.83
C TYR A 130 21.80 -13.72 15.19
N TYR A 131 21.59 -14.97 15.63
CA TYR A 131 20.50 -15.80 15.07
C TYR A 131 19.12 -15.28 15.43
N ASN A 132 18.93 -14.76 16.64
CA ASN A 132 17.69 -14.12 17.07
C ASN A 132 17.33 -12.95 16.13
N GLY A 133 18.25 -11.99 15.95
CA GLY A 133 18.05 -10.85 15.08
C GLY A 133 17.75 -11.28 13.65
N LEU A 134 18.51 -12.23 13.10
CA LEU A 134 18.31 -12.73 11.75
C LEU A 134 16.93 -13.39 11.56
N ILE A 135 16.53 -14.28 12.47
CA ILE A 135 15.28 -15.02 12.38
C ILE A 135 14.08 -14.07 12.49
N LEU A 136 14.08 -13.17 13.47
CA LEU A 136 12.98 -12.24 13.69
C LEU A 136 12.86 -11.23 12.56
N TYR A 137 13.99 -10.67 12.10
CA TYR A 137 14.00 -9.72 10.97
C TYR A 137 13.47 -10.36 9.69
N VAL A 138 13.99 -11.53 9.32
CA VAL A 138 13.55 -12.26 8.11
C VAL A 138 12.07 -12.65 8.21
N THR A 139 11.63 -13.12 9.38
CA THR A 139 10.21 -13.46 9.63
C THR A 139 9.31 -12.24 9.41
N GLY A 140 9.71 -11.08 9.94
CA GLY A 140 8.96 -9.85 9.74
C GLY A 140 8.89 -9.40 8.28
N GLN A 141 9.97 -9.61 7.50
CA GLN A 141 9.95 -9.30 6.07
C GLN A 141 8.98 -10.21 5.29
N TYR A 142 8.88 -11.49 5.63
CA TYR A 142 7.88 -12.38 5.03
C TYR A 142 6.44 -11.94 5.36
N VAL A 143 6.18 -11.60 6.61
CA VAL A 143 4.85 -11.09 7.03
C VAL A 143 4.47 -9.84 6.21
N VAL A 144 5.42 -8.91 6.04
CA VAL A 144 5.17 -7.67 5.28
C VAL A 144 5.01 -7.92 3.78
N HIS A 145 5.79 -8.85 3.24
CA HIS A 145 5.64 -9.27 1.85
C HIS A 145 4.21 -9.75 1.59
N ASP A 146 3.68 -10.64 2.44
CA ASP A 146 2.33 -11.18 2.30
C ASP A 146 1.27 -10.08 2.45
N ILE A 147 1.42 -9.17 3.44
CA ILE A 147 0.50 -8.04 3.61
C ILE A 147 0.50 -7.13 2.38
N ARG A 148 1.69 -6.80 1.81
CA ARG A 148 1.79 -5.95 0.63
C ARG A 148 1.14 -6.57 -0.58
N ARG A 149 1.34 -7.87 -0.78
CA ARG A 149 0.77 -8.60 -1.90
C ARG A 149 -0.76 -8.60 -1.82
N ASP A 150 -1.31 -9.02 -0.68
CA ASP A 150 -2.75 -9.06 -0.48
C ASP A 150 -3.38 -7.65 -0.59
N LEU A 151 -2.68 -6.62 -0.08
CA LEU A 151 -3.13 -5.24 -0.20
C LEU A 151 -3.12 -4.75 -1.64
N PHE A 152 -2.07 -5.08 -2.41
CA PHE A 152 -1.96 -4.70 -3.81
C PHE A 152 -3.05 -5.40 -4.65
N GLU A 153 -3.22 -6.71 -4.48
CA GLU A 153 -4.27 -7.49 -5.12
C GLU A 153 -5.68 -6.94 -4.79
N HIS A 154 -5.89 -6.57 -3.52
CA HIS A 154 -7.14 -5.96 -3.11
C HIS A 154 -7.37 -4.60 -3.79
N VAL A 155 -6.35 -3.73 -3.87
CA VAL A 155 -6.45 -2.44 -4.56
C VAL A 155 -6.77 -2.62 -6.04
N GLU A 156 -6.15 -3.59 -6.72
CA GLU A 156 -6.44 -3.92 -8.12
C GLU A 156 -7.88 -4.43 -8.32
N SER A 157 -8.49 -5.02 -7.29
CA SER A 157 -9.89 -5.47 -7.34
C SER A 157 -10.92 -4.34 -7.19
N LEU A 158 -10.52 -3.15 -6.73
CA LEU A 158 -11.43 -2.02 -6.54
C LEU A 158 -11.92 -1.44 -7.88
N SER A 159 -13.11 -0.87 -7.87
CA SER A 159 -13.65 -0.19 -9.05
C SER A 159 -12.92 1.12 -9.34
N MET A 160 -12.97 1.58 -10.60
CA MET A 160 -12.38 2.86 -11.01
C MET A 160 -12.92 4.05 -10.21
N ALA A 161 -14.21 4.03 -9.83
CA ALA A 161 -14.79 5.08 -8.98
C ALA A 161 -14.15 5.12 -7.59
N GLN A 162 -13.88 3.95 -7.01
CA GLN A 162 -13.20 3.85 -5.71
C GLN A 162 -11.73 4.24 -5.78
N ILE A 163 -11.02 3.83 -6.86
CA ILE A 163 -9.64 4.24 -7.10
C ILE A 163 -9.54 5.75 -7.27
N ASN A 164 -10.43 6.37 -8.04
CA ASN A 164 -10.46 7.81 -8.27
C ASN A 164 -10.89 8.63 -7.03
N ALA A 165 -11.53 8.00 -6.03
CA ALA A 165 -11.89 8.66 -4.79
C ALA A 165 -10.66 9.06 -3.93
N MET A 166 -9.48 8.51 -4.22
CA MET A 166 -8.26 8.78 -3.48
C MET A 166 -7.08 9.01 -4.46
N PRO A 167 -6.22 10.02 -4.22
CA PRO A 167 -5.03 10.23 -5.04
C PRO A 167 -4.12 9.00 -5.07
N ALA A 168 -3.57 8.63 -6.24
CA ALA A 168 -2.71 7.46 -6.43
C ALA A 168 -1.53 7.40 -5.44
N GLY A 169 -0.92 8.54 -5.13
CA GLY A 169 0.17 8.63 -4.15
C GLY A 169 -0.21 8.15 -2.73
N LYS A 170 -1.49 8.20 -2.36
CA LYS A 170 -1.94 7.64 -1.08
C LYS A 170 -1.95 6.11 -1.09
N PHE A 171 -2.34 5.47 -2.18
CA PHE A 171 -2.24 4.00 -2.33
C PHE A 171 -0.78 3.57 -2.24
N VAL A 172 0.12 4.25 -2.98
CA VAL A 172 1.56 3.98 -2.92
C VAL A 172 2.08 4.10 -1.49
N THR A 173 1.72 5.17 -0.76
CA THR A 173 2.15 5.37 0.63
C THR A 173 1.66 4.25 1.54
N ARG A 174 0.44 3.74 1.35
CA ARG A 174 -0.11 2.64 2.15
C ARG A 174 0.64 1.33 1.90
N ILE A 175 0.87 0.98 0.63
CA ILE A 175 1.57 -0.26 0.24
C ILE A 175 3.05 -0.21 0.67
N THR A 176 3.70 0.96 0.63
CA THR A 176 5.12 1.10 0.97
C THR A 176 5.35 1.42 2.44
N ASN A 177 4.96 2.62 2.87
CA ASN A 177 5.34 3.17 4.18
C ASN A 177 4.48 2.60 5.32
N ASP A 178 3.15 2.50 5.14
CA ASP A 178 2.29 1.98 6.20
C ASP A 178 2.53 0.47 6.41
N CYS A 179 2.76 -0.32 5.34
CA CYS A 179 3.19 -1.71 5.48
C CYS A 179 4.56 -1.84 6.16
N ARG A 180 5.50 -0.89 5.95
CA ARG A 180 6.77 -0.86 6.70
C ARG A 180 6.54 -0.61 8.19
N GLY A 181 5.59 0.27 8.55
CA GLY A 181 5.18 0.48 9.93
C GLY A 181 4.71 -0.82 10.60
N LEU A 182 3.93 -1.64 9.87
CA LEU A 182 3.53 -2.97 10.33
C LEU A 182 4.71 -3.93 10.45
N SER A 183 5.72 -3.86 9.55
CA SER A 183 6.96 -4.63 9.70
C SER A 183 7.62 -4.36 11.05
N ASN A 184 7.86 -3.09 11.33
CA ASN A 184 8.54 -2.68 12.57
C ASN A 184 7.80 -3.14 13.82
N PHE A 185 6.47 -3.27 13.75
CA PHE A 185 5.68 -3.85 14.84
C PHE A 185 6.09 -5.30 15.14
N PHE A 186 6.18 -6.15 14.10
CA PHE A 186 6.50 -7.57 14.27
C PHE A 186 7.99 -7.83 14.52
N THR A 187 8.89 -7.03 13.91
CA THR A 187 10.34 -7.25 14.01
C THR A 187 10.98 -6.60 15.22
N GLU A 188 10.49 -5.43 15.62
CA GLU A 188 11.15 -4.61 16.66
C GLU A 188 10.27 -4.44 17.89
N LEU A 189 9.05 -3.94 17.75
CA LEU A 189 8.26 -3.51 18.92
C LEU A 189 7.81 -4.67 19.81
N ILE A 190 7.28 -5.74 19.22
CA ILE A 190 6.87 -6.92 20.00
C ILE A 190 8.08 -7.54 20.69
N VAL A 191 9.18 -7.66 19.97
CA VAL A 191 10.40 -8.30 20.47
C VAL A 191 11.03 -7.47 21.58
N MET A 192 11.16 -6.15 21.40
CA MET A 192 11.67 -5.22 22.39
C MET A 192 10.82 -5.26 23.67
N PHE A 193 9.49 -5.15 23.51
CA PHE A 193 8.56 -5.21 24.64
C PHE A 193 8.66 -6.54 25.41
N PHE A 194 8.75 -7.66 24.70
CA PHE A 194 8.91 -8.98 25.30
C PHE A 194 10.23 -9.10 26.06
N ARG A 195 11.34 -8.69 25.43
CA ARG A 195 12.68 -8.71 26.04
C ARG A 195 12.76 -7.81 27.27
N ASP A 196 12.20 -6.60 27.21
CA ASP A 196 12.22 -5.64 28.31
C ASP A 196 11.43 -6.14 29.53
N ILE A 197 10.25 -6.71 29.29
CA ILE A 197 9.46 -7.35 30.36
C ILE A 197 10.21 -8.54 30.97
N LEU A 198 10.77 -9.41 30.12
CA LEU A 198 11.57 -10.54 30.61
C LEU A 198 12.75 -10.07 31.45
N ASN A 199 13.48 -9.05 31.01
CA ASN A 199 14.63 -8.50 31.72
C ASN A 199 14.21 -7.96 33.09
N ILE A 200 13.15 -7.17 33.18
CA ILE A 200 12.61 -6.66 34.45
C ILE A 200 12.20 -7.82 35.35
N ILE A 201 11.45 -8.81 34.85
CA ILE A 201 11.00 -9.96 35.63
C ILE A 201 12.19 -10.76 36.18
N MET A 202 13.17 -11.07 35.32
CA MET A 202 14.36 -11.83 35.71
C MET A 202 15.20 -11.10 36.78
N ILE A 203 15.41 -9.78 36.58
CA ILE A 203 16.12 -8.95 37.58
C ILE A 203 15.36 -8.95 38.90
N LEU A 204 14.04 -8.78 38.90
CA LEU A 204 13.24 -8.79 40.13
C LEU A 204 13.32 -10.14 40.85
N ILE A 205 13.18 -11.27 40.14
CA ILE A 205 13.26 -12.61 40.71
C ILE A 205 14.63 -12.82 41.38
N ILE A 206 15.73 -12.51 40.70
CA ILE A 206 17.06 -12.71 41.25
C ILE A 206 17.33 -11.71 42.37
N SER A 207 16.84 -10.48 42.29
CA SER A 207 16.96 -9.49 43.36
C SER A 207 16.25 -9.93 44.67
N ILE A 208 15.08 -10.60 44.53
CA ILE A 208 14.38 -11.20 45.70
C ILE A 208 15.27 -12.29 46.36
N LEU A 209 15.88 -13.15 45.53
CA LEU A 209 16.72 -14.24 46.01
C LEU A 209 18.02 -13.75 46.68
N LEU A 210 18.54 -12.59 46.19
CA LEU A 210 19.76 -11.99 46.76
C LEU A 210 19.48 -11.19 48.04
N SER A 211 18.50 -10.28 47.99
CA SER A 211 18.10 -9.46 49.14
C SER A 211 16.76 -8.78 48.90
N TRP A 212 15.72 -9.21 49.59
CA TRP A 212 14.40 -8.56 49.49
C TRP A 212 14.41 -7.12 50.06
N GLN A 213 15.31 -6.83 51.01
CA GLN A 213 15.44 -5.51 51.64
C GLN A 213 15.95 -4.48 50.61
N LEU A 214 16.95 -4.83 49.80
CA LEU A 214 17.46 -3.97 48.73
C LEU A 214 16.48 -3.85 47.58
N LEU A 215 15.65 -4.87 47.31
CA LEU A 215 14.59 -4.82 46.34
C LEU A 215 13.56 -3.72 46.64
N LEU A 216 13.29 -3.43 47.93
CA LEU A 216 12.37 -2.33 48.30
C LEU A 216 12.79 -0.99 47.71
N ILE A 217 14.11 -0.77 47.50
CA ILE A 217 14.61 0.43 46.87
C ILE A 217 14.04 0.53 45.44
N PHE A 218 14.07 -0.55 44.65
CA PHE A 218 13.50 -0.55 43.29
C PHE A 218 12.01 -0.25 43.30
N ILE A 219 11.27 -0.90 44.22
CA ILE A 219 9.83 -0.71 44.34
C ILE A 219 9.50 0.74 44.70
N CYS A 220 10.29 1.42 45.52
CA CYS A 220 10.10 2.82 45.87
C CYS A 220 10.36 3.77 44.68
N PHE A 221 11.28 3.43 43.76
CA PHE A 221 11.55 4.26 42.59
C PHE A 221 10.54 4.08 41.50
N LEU A 222 9.85 2.93 41.37
CA LEU A 222 8.85 2.67 40.32
C LEU A 222 7.76 3.76 40.25
N PRO A 223 7.06 4.13 41.34
CA PRO A 223 6.03 5.18 41.29
C PRO A 223 6.59 6.53 40.83
N ILE A 224 7.81 6.87 41.25
CA ILE A 224 8.48 8.12 40.89
C ILE A 224 8.74 8.16 39.38
N ILE A 225 9.27 7.06 38.84
CA ILE A 225 9.57 6.92 37.42
C ILE A 225 8.27 6.99 36.59
N PHE A 226 7.22 6.27 36.99
CA PHE A 226 5.92 6.31 36.33
C PHE A 226 5.32 7.71 36.33
N PHE A 227 5.40 8.43 37.46
CA PHE A 227 4.92 9.79 37.56
C PHE A 227 5.67 10.76 36.64
N LEU A 228 7.01 10.68 36.64
CA LEU A 228 7.84 11.50 35.76
C LEU A 228 7.61 11.19 34.27
N SER A 229 7.49 9.91 33.93
CA SER A 229 7.18 9.46 32.57
C SER A 229 5.80 9.94 32.13
N TYR A 230 4.80 9.95 33.03
CA TYR A 230 3.47 10.49 32.75
C TYR A 230 3.52 12.00 32.47
N ILE A 231 4.24 12.77 33.30
CA ILE A 231 4.43 14.22 33.07
C ILE A 231 5.12 14.48 31.76
N PHE A 232 6.25 13.80 31.51
CA PHE A 232 7.00 13.89 30.27
C PHE A 232 6.11 13.61 29.04
N ARG A 233 5.35 12.51 29.08
CA ARG A 233 4.42 12.14 28.02
C ARG A 233 3.38 13.22 27.76
N LYS A 234 2.80 13.81 28.79
CA LYS A 234 1.78 14.87 28.67
C LYS A 234 2.31 16.11 27.94
N TYR A 235 3.52 16.55 28.26
CA TYR A 235 4.11 17.73 27.65
C TYR A 235 4.72 17.43 26.27
N SER A 236 5.44 16.32 26.12
CA SER A 236 6.05 15.90 24.84
C SER A 236 4.99 15.75 23.76
N LYS A 237 3.85 15.11 24.07
CA LYS A 237 2.73 14.92 23.13
C LYS A 237 2.22 16.22 22.50
N LYS A 238 2.10 17.30 23.30
CA LYS A 238 1.63 18.61 22.80
C LYS A 238 2.52 19.15 21.69
N TYR A 239 3.84 19.16 21.94
CA TYR A 239 4.79 19.70 20.97
C TYR A 239 5.05 18.77 19.79
N PHE A 240 4.95 17.47 20.00
CA PHE A 240 5.05 16.48 18.93
C PHE A 240 3.93 16.67 17.89
N ARG A 241 2.69 16.92 18.35
CA ARG A 241 1.56 17.25 17.45
C ARG A 241 1.77 18.54 16.66
N GLN A 242 2.19 19.59 17.35
CA GLN A 242 2.47 20.87 16.67
C GLN A 242 3.54 20.69 15.60
N GLN A 243 4.59 19.94 15.90
CA GLN A 243 5.66 19.61 14.96
C GLN A 243 5.12 18.84 13.73
N TRP A 244 4.31 17.81 13.94
CA TRP A 244 3.72 17.06 12.83
C TRP A 244 2.84 17.90 11.93
N ARG A 245 2.00 18.75 12.52
CA ARG A 245 1.17 19.70 11.78
C ARG A 245 2.00 20.65 10.94
N LEU A 246 2.96 21.35 11.55
CA LEU A 246 3.82 22.31 10.85
C LEU A 246 4.68 21.64 9.78
N ARG A 247 5.15 20.42 10.03
CA ARG A 247 5.88 19.63 9.02
C ARG A 247 4.98 19.29 7.83
N SER A 248 3.73 18.93 8.07
CA SER A 248 2.75 18.69 7.00
C SER A 248 2.47 19.95 6.21
N ASP A 249 2.33 21.11 6.88
CA ASP A 249 2.10 22.41 6.24
C ASP A 249 3.29 22.85 5.38
N ILE A 250 4.54 22.58 5.82
CA ILE A 250 5.74 22.82 5.01
C ILE A 250 5.79 21.89 3.81
N ASN A 251 5.51 20.59 3.99
CA ASN A 251 5.50 19.64 2.88
C ASN A 251 4.43 20.01 1.83
N GLY A 252 3.24 20.42 2.27
CA GLY A 252 2.20 20.95 1.38
C GLY A 252 2.68 22.18 0.60
N PHE A 253 3.26 23.14 1.29
CA PHE A 253 3.83 24.36 0.67
C PHE A 253 4.92 24.05 -0.36
N LEU A 254 5.83 23.11 -0.05
CA LEU A 254 6.89 22.70 -0.97
C LEU A 254 6.32 22.01 -2.21
N SER A 255 5.36 21.11 -2.02
CA SER A 255 4.68 20.41 -3.12
C SER A 255 3.96 21.39 -4.06
N GLU A 256 3.22 22.34 -3.50
CA GLU A 256 2.52 23.38 -4.26
C GLU A 256 3.51 24.28 -5.01
N ASN A 257 4.57 24.73 -4.34
CA ASN A 257 5.57 25.63 -4.91
C ASN A 257 6.33 24.97 -6.06
N PHE A 258 6.77 23.70 -5.90
CA PHE A 258 7.47 22.99 -6.96
C PHE A 258 6.55 22.61 -8.12
N SER A 259 5.30 22.27 -7.87
CA SER A 259 4.30 22.06 -8.93
C SER A 259 4.02 23.35 -9.71
N GLY A 260 3.97 24.49 -9.00
CA GLY A 260 3.77 25.83 -9.59
C GLY A 260 5.05 26.58 -9.95
N ILE A 261 6.24 25.93 -9.97
CA ILE A 261 7.53 26.63 -10.11
C ILE A 261 7.61 27.50 -11.39
N ARG A 262 6.99 27.04 -12.48
CA ARG A 262 6.95 27.79 -13.71
C ARG A 262 6.23 29.13 -13.55
N THR A 263 5.12 29.16 -12.81
CA THR A 263 4.39 30.40 -12.48
C THR A 263 5.25 31.31 -11.59
N VAL A 264 5.89 30.75 -10.56
CA VAL A 264 6.79 31.52 -9.66
C VAL A 264 7.90 32.20 -10.47
N LYS A 265 8.50 31.48 -11.44
CA LYS A 265 9.55 31.98 -12.33
C LYS A 265 9.08 33.08 -13.27
N ILE A 266 7.93 32.88 -13.93
CA ILE A 266 7.37 33.84 -14.91
C ILE A 266 7.04 35.18 -14.23
N PHE A 267 6.58 35.14 -12.96
CA PHE A 267 6.17 36.35 -12.22
C PHE A 267 7.26 36.89 -11.27
N ASP A 268 8.52 36.40 -11.35
CA ASP A 268 9.66 36.84 -10.52
C ASP A 268 9.32 36.89 -9.01
N LYS A 269 8.72 35.80 -8.49
CA LYS A 269 8.22 35.71 -7.11
C LYS A 269 9.07 34.82 -6.20
N GLU A 270 10.28 34.42 -6.62
CA GLU A 270 11.16 33.54 -5.85
C GLU A 270 11.46 34.09 -4.47
N LYS A 271 11.82 35.36 -4.37
CA LYS A 271 12.13 36.00 -3.08
C LYS A 271 10.95 36.01 -2.13
N THR A 272 9.71 36.15 -2.69
CA THR A 272 8.47 36.12 -1.90
C THR A 272 8.22 34.70 -1.38
N MET A 273 8.46 33.67 -2.21
CA MET A 273 8.29 32.26 -1.80
C MET A 273 9.33 31.83 -0.78
N VAL A 274 10.59 32.27 -0.93
CA VAL A 274 11.64 32.04 0.07
C VAL A 274 11.25 32.65 1.42
N LYS A 275 10.79 33.91 1.43
CA LYS A 275 10.33 34.56 2.68
C LYS A 275 9.19 33.77 3.35
N ARG A 276 8.18 33.33 2.59
CA ARG A 276 7.08 32.51 3.12
C ARG A 276 7.55 31.16 3.65
N PHE A 277 8.53 30.56 2.98
CA PHE A 277 9.16 29.34 3.48
C PHE A 277 9.90 29.57 4.79
N ASP A 278 10.69 30.63 4.88
CA ASP A 278 11.44 30.97 6.09
C ASP A 278 10.53 31.24 7.29
N GLU A 279 9.40 31.92 7.09
CA GLU A 279 8.39 32.13 8.14
C GLU A 279 7.86 30.80 8.69
N LYS A 280 7.46 29.86 7.82
CA LYS A 280 7.00 28.54 8.21
C LYS A 280 8.09 27.69 8.86
N ASN A 281 9.31 27.74 8.32
CA ASN A 281 10.45 27.01 8.84
C ASN A 281 10.90 27.53 10.21
N GLU A 282 10.80 28.84 10.45
CA GLU A 282 11.09 29.44 11.75
C GLU A 282 10.06 29.03 12.80
N GLU A 283 8.78 28.96 12.44
CA GLU A 283 7.74 28.44 13.34
C GLU A 283 8.01 26.97 13.72
N LEU A 284 8.36 26.13 12.74
CA LEU A 284 8.75 24.76 12.98
C LEU A 284 9.99 24.67 13.89
N ARG A 285 11.02 25.50 13.64
CA ARG A 285 12.23 25.59 14.46
C ARG A 285 11.90 25.92 15.92
N HIS A 286 10.97 26.84 16.16
CA HIS A 286 10.54 27.18 17.51
C HIS A 286 9.88 26.00 18.25
N VAL A 287 9.05 25.25 17.55
CA VAL A 287 8.39 24.05 18.13
C VAL A 287 9.42 22.94 18.39
N TYR A 288 10.36 22.71 17.44
CA TYR A 288 11.46 21.77 17.63
C TYR A 288 12.32 22.12 18.85
N LYS A 289 12.68 23.40 19.05
CA LYS A 289 13.44 23.83 20.23
C LYS A 289 12.69 23.48 21.52
N LYS A 290 11.39 23.77 21.62
CA LYS A 290 10.59 23.45 22.81
C LYS A 290 10.52 21.95 23.08
N GLN A 291 10.35 21.16 22.03
CA GLN A 291 10.38 19.70 22.14
C GLN A 291 11.73 19.19 22.58
N MET A 292 12.84 19.72 22.00
CA MET A 292 14.20 19.34 22.35
C MET A 292 14.50 19.63 23.83
N TYR A 293 14.08 20.79 24.36
CA TYR A 293 14.26 21.08 25.80
C TYR A 293 13.59 20.04 26.70
N ILE A 294 12.38 19.61 26.37
CA ILE A 294 11.66 18.57 27.13
C ILE A 294 12.39 17.24 27.04
N MET A 295 12.80 16.84 25.84
CA MET A 295 13.52 15.58 25.63
C MET A 295 14.90 15.57 26.29
N SER A 296 15.62 16.68 26.19
CA SER A 296 16.95 16.83 26.79
C SER A 296 16.92 16.82 28.34
N PHE A 297 15.78 17.14 28.95
CA PHE A 297 15.64 17.11 30.41
C PHE A 297 15.24 15.73 30.93
N TYR A 298 14.47 14.95 30.18
CA TYR A 298 13.93 13.65 30.64
C TYR A 298 15.02 12.61 30.89
N ARG A 299 15.90 12.34 29.92
CA ARG A 299 16.95 11.34 30.05
C ARG A 299 17.93 11.62 31.21
N PRO A 300 18.46 12.84 31.37
CA PRO A 300 19.29 13.18 32.53
C PRO A 300 18.57 13.06 33.88
N LEU A 301 17.28 13.35 33.92
CA LEU A 301 16.48 13.21 35.14
C LEU A 301 16.33 11.74 35.56
N ILE A 302 16.05 10.85 34.62
CA ILE A 302 16.01 9.40 34.87
C ILE A 302 17.41 8.88 35.27
N PHE A 303 18.47 9.38 34.61
CA PHE A 303 19.85 9.03 34.97
C PHE A 303 20.19 9.51 36.39
N LEU A 304 19.76 10.70 36.82
CA LEU A 304 19.91 11.19 38.17
C LEU A 304 19.21 10.27 39.18
N LEU A 305 17.95 9.85 38.88
CA LEU A 305 17.25 8.89 39.74
C LEU A 305 17.96 7.55 39.82
N GLN A 306 18.53 7.08 38.70
CA GLN A 306 19.37 5.87 38.68
C GLN A 306 20.59 6.02 39.57
N MET A 307 21.30 7.15 39.53
CA MET A 307 22.46 7.42 40.40
C MET A 307 22.05 7.46 41.87
N VAL A 308 20.93 8.10 42.19
CA VAL A 308 20.40 8.11 43.57
C VAL A 308 20.06 6.68 44.03
N ALA A 309 19.41 5.88 43.17
CA ALA A 309 19.12 4.47 43.47
C ALA A 309 20.40 3.66 43.73
N VAL A 310 21.43 3.84 42.90
CA VAL A 310 22.73 3.21 43.04
C VAL A 310 23.39 3.60 44.38
N ILE A 311 23.40 4.88 44.75
CA ILE A 311 23.96 5.37 46.02
C ILE A 311 23.21 4.74 47.20
N LEU A 312 21.87 4.67 47.14
CA LEU A 312 21.08 4.05 48.19
C LEU A 312 21.35 2.56 48.31
N VAL A 313 21.44 1.84 47.17
CA VAL A 313 21.80 0.40 47.18
C VAL A 313 23.17 0.16 47.77
N LEU A 314 24.18 0.99 47.43
CA LEU A 314 25.52 0.88 47.98
C LEU A 314 25.54 1.22 49.50
N TYR A 315 24.88 2.31 49.90
CA TYR A 315 24.82 2.72 51.31
C TYR A 315 24.13 1.66 52.17
N PHE A 316 22.90 1.27 51.85
CA PHE A 316 22.19 0.27 52.61
C PHE A 316 22.85 -1.11 52.49
N GLY A 317 23.39 -1.48 51.35
CA GLY A 317 24.12 -2.73 51.14
C GLY A 317 25.37 -2.83 52.01
N ILE A 318 26.15 -1.75 52.15
CA ILE A 318 27.34 -1.70 53.07
C ILE A 318 26.89 -1.79 54.53
N VAL A 319 25.86 -1.03 54.94
CA VAL A 319 25.31 -1.08 56.27
C VAL A 319 24.84 -2.50 56.64
N LEU A 320 24.18 -3.16 55.70
CA LEU A 320 23.70 -4.53 55.88
C LEU A 320 24.84 -5.55 55.92
N LEU A 321 25.90 -5.36 55.12
CA LEU A 321 27.13 -6.17 55.18
C LEU A 321 27.82 -6.05 56.55
N GLN A 322 27.96 -4.86 57.11
CA GLN A 322 28.61 -4.62 58.38
C GLN A 322 27.84 -5.20 59.55
N ASN A 323 26.52 -5.15 59.51
CA ASN A 323 25.67 -5.65 60.59
C ASN A 323 25.44 -7.18 60.57
N GLY A 324 25.90 -7.89 59.54
CA GLY A 324 25.66 -9.33 59.38
C GLY A 324 24.16 -9.71 59.30
N ALA A 325 23.29 -8.73 59.03
CA ALA A 325 21.85 -8.82 59.22
C ALA A 325 21.09 -9.39 58.03
N ILE A 326 21.75 -9.74 56.89
CA ILE A 326 21.06 -10.27 55.73
C ILE A 326 21.31 -11.76 55.61
N LEU A 327 20.26 -12.52 55.88
CA LEU A 327 20.13 -13.87 55.36
C LEU A 327 19.62 -13.78 53.91
N THR A 328 20.49 -14.08 52.96
CA THR A 328 20.06 -14.36 51.58
C THR A 328 19.47 -15.77 51.53
N VAL A 329 18.72 -16.12 50.50
CA VAL A 329 18.27 -17.52 50.29
C VAL A 329 19.48 -18.48 50.20
N SER A 330 20.66 -17.96 49.84
CA SER A 330 21.91 -18.70 49.67
C SER A 330 22.89 -18.57 50.85
N GLY A 331 22.52 -17.90 51.98
CA GLY A 331 23.37 -17.70 53.16
C GLY A 331 23.57 -16.22 53.54
N VAL A 332 24.77 -15.84 53.98
CA VAL A 332 25.11 -14.45 54.36
C VAL A 332 25.40 -13.61 53.09
N PHE A 333 24.88 -12.39 53.06
CA PHE A 333 25.12 -11.41 51.96
C PHE A 333 26.62 -11.02 51.91
N LYS A 334 27.22 -11.01 50.72
CA LYS A 334 28.66 -10.86 50.51
C LYS A 334 28.98 -9.65 49.66
N SER A 335 30.26 -9.28 49.60
CA SER A 335 30.75 -8.13 48.83
C SER A 335 30.44 -8.25 47.34
N GLY A 336 30.51 -9.46 46.76
CA GLY A 336 30.17 -9.71 45.36
C GLY A 336 28.66 -9.67 45.10
N ASP A 337 27.81 -9.96 46.08
CA ASP A 337 26.36 -9.81 45.96
C ASP A 337 25.99 -8.33 45.87
N LEU A 338 26.73 -7.46 46.61
CA LEU A 338 26.57 -6.01 46.51
C LEU A 338 26.87 -5.50 45.09
N TYR A 339 27.97 -5.96 44.48
CA TYR A 339 28.30 -5.64 43.09
C TYR A 339 27.23 -6.14 42.12
N THR A 340 26.74 -7.35 42.33
CA THR A 340 25.68 -7.94 41.50
C THR A 340 24.42 -7.07 41.58
N PHE A 341 24.05 -6.64 42.78
CA PHE A 341 22.90 -5.77 43.00
C PHE A 341 23.08 -4.38 42.38
N TYR A 342 24.28 -3.81 42.47
CA TYR A 342 24.66 -2.57 41.75
C TYR A 342 24.46 -2.73 40.22
N SER A 343 24.93 -3.83 39.68
CA SER A 343 24.79 -4.11 38.23
C SER A 343 23.34 -4.26 37.83
N TYR A 344 22.52 -4.95 38.61
CA TYR A 344 21.07 -5.07 38.34
C TYR A 344 20.34 -3.75 38.47
N THR A 345 20.78 -2.86 39.38
CA THR A 345 20.23 -1.49 39.45
C THR A 345 20.44 -0.77 38.12
N ASN A 346 21.63 -0.84 37.53
CA ASN A 346 21.91 -0.22 36.23
C ASN A 346 21.11 -0.86 35.11
N GLN A 347 20.97 -2.18 35.07
CA GLN A 347 20.21 -2.89 34.04
C GLN A 347 18.69 -2.65 34.14
N PHE A 348 18.16 -2.43 35.33
CA PHE A 348 16.72 -2.20 35.55
C PHE A 348 16.21 -0.89 34.94
N PHE A 349 17.01 0.18 34.99
CA PHE A 349 16.60 1.48 34.46
C PHE A 349 16.57 1.57 32.93
N GLY A 350 17.32 0.72 32.20
CA GLY A 350 17.33 0.66 30.74
C GLY A 350 15.94 0.42 30.14
N PRO A 351 15.32 -0.75 30.38
CA PRO A 351 13.97 -1.07 29.90
C PRO A 351 12.91 -0.03 30.26
N VAL A 352 13.05 0.60 31.44
CA VAL A 352 12.11 1.64 31.89
C VAL A 352 12.22 2.90 31.03
N GLN A 353 13.44 3.27 30.62
CA GLN A 353 13.65 4.39 29.69
C GLN A 353 13.08 4.07 28.30
N ASP A 354 13.30 2.86 27.82
CA ASP A 354 12.85 2.41 26.50
C ASP A 354 11.33 2.33 26.40
N MET A 355 10.62 1.95 27.48
CA MET A 355 9.16 1.94 27.52
C MET A 355 8.51 3.30 27.20
N ALA A 356 9.16 4.42 27.49
CA ALA A 356 8.64 5.75 27.15
C ALA A 356 8.69 6.02 25.65
N GLU A 357 9.68 5.50 24.94
CA GLU A 357 9.82 5.61 23.46
C GLU A 357 8.90 4.62 22.76
N LEU A 358 8.70 3.42 23.32
CA LEU A 358 7.81 2.37 22.79
C LEU A 358 6.38 2.87 22.56
N ILE A 359 5.84 3.68 23.45
CA ILE A 359 4.48 4.19 23.36
C ILE A 359 4.27 5.02 22.07
N ASN A 360 5.26 5.85 21.70
CA ASN A 360 5.17 6.67 20.47
C ASN A 360 5.24 5.77 19.23
N SER A 361 6.10 4.76 19.26
CA SER A 361 6.23 3.79 18.16
C SER A 361 4.95 2.97 17.99
N VAL A 362 4.32 2.52 19.08
CA VAL A 362 3.03 1.83 19.06
C VAL A 362 1.93 2.71 18.44
N GLN A 363 1.85 4.01 18.78
CA GLN A 363 0.87 4.92 18.17
C GLN A 363 1.07 5.05 16.65
N SER A 364 2.31 5.16 16.18
CA SER A 364 2.64 5.21 14.76
C SER A 364 2.19 3.94 14.04
N VAL A 365 2.47 2.77 14.63
CA VAL A 365 2.06 1.48 14.09
C VAL A 365 0.55 1.32 14.04
N LEU A 366 -0.17 1.73 15.10
CA LEU A 366 -1.63 1.66 15.13
C LEU A 366 -2.25 2.52 14.03
N THR A 367 -1.69 3.71 13.77
CA THR A 367 -2.13 4.57 12.67
C THR A 367 -1.90 3.89 11.31
N SER A 368 -0.74 3.29 11.09
CA SER A 368 -0.44 2.56 9.85
C SER A 368 -1.34 1.33 9.70
N ALA A 369 -1.58 0.59 10.78
CA ALA A 369 -2.46 -0.58 10.79
C ALA A 369 -3.89 -0.21 10.40
N GLU A 370 -4.44 0.88 10.99
CA GLU A 370 -5.79 1.35 10.69
C GLU A 370 -5.92 1.76 9.22
N ARG A 371 -4.91 2.46 8.67
CA ARG A 371 -4.92 2.88 7.27
C ARG A 371 -4.93 1.70 6.30
N VAL A 372 -4.16 0.66 6.60
CA VAL A 372 -4.10 -0.55 5.78
C VAL A 372 -5.40 -1.36 5.97
N SER A 373 -5.86 -1.58 7.20
CA SER A 373 -7.10 -2.30 7.50
C SER A 373 -8.32 -1.62 6.88
N ALA A 374 -8.43 -0.29 7.02
CA ALA A 374 -9.53 0.46 6.43
C ALA A 374 -9.61 0.28 4.91
N LEU A 375 -8.45 0.23 4.23
CA LEU A 375 -8.42 0.00 2.79
C LEU A 375 -8.74 -1.45 2.42
N MET A 376 -8.21 -2.43 3.17
CA MET A 376 -8.47 -3.87 2.93
C MET A 376 -9.93 -4.27 3.19
N ASN A 377 -10.66 -3.51 4.00
CA ASN A 377 -12.06 -3.79 4.32
C ASN A 377 -13.06 -3.12 3.36
N VAL A 378 -12.59 -2.28 2.42
CA VAL A 378 -13.46 -1.70 1.39
C VAL A 378 -13.85 -2.78 0.39
N LYS A 379 -15.13 -3.05 0.25
CA LYS A 379 -15.62 -4.03 -0.73
C LYS A 379 -15.60 -3.42 -2.14
N PRO A 380 -15.15 -4.17 -3.17
CA PRO A 380 -15.28 -3.73 -4.56
C PRO A 380 -16.74 -3.44 -4.90
N SER A 381 -17.01 -2.25 -5.45
CA SER A 381 -18.38 -1.86 -5.81
C SER A 381 -18.86 -2.47 -7.12
N VAL A 382 -17.94 -2.94 -7.94
CA VAL A 382 -18.22 -3.67 -9.18
C VAL A 382 -17.61 -5.05 -9.05
N SER A 383 -18.46 -6.06 -8.97
CA SER A 383 -18.06 -7.47 -8.86
C SER A 383 -19.01 -8.35 -9.67
N ASP A 384 -18.62 -9.57 -9.90
CA ASP A 384 -19.52 -10.54 -10.53
C ASP A 384 -20.76 -10.77 -9.66
N SER A 385 -21.94 -10.77 -10.30
CA SER A 385 -23.18 -11.10 -9.62
C SER A 385 -23.20 -12.60 -9.25
N MET A 386 -23.96 -12.98 -8.21
CA MET A 386 -24.20 -14.38 -7.92
C MET A 386 -24.87 -15.04 -9.12
N GLY A 387 -24.18 -16.03 -9.72
CA GLY A 387 -24.68 -16.72 -10.92
C GLY A 387 -24.18 -16.16 -12.24
N ALA A 388 -23.28 -15.15 -12.23
CA ALA A 388 -22.61 -14.71 -13.45
C ALA A 388 -21.85 -15.86 -14.12
N LYS A 389 -22.08 -16.06 -15.42
CA LYS A 389 -21.54 -17.14 -16.21
C LYS A 389 -20.54 -16.67 -17.21
N LYS A 390 -19.68 -17.58 -17.67
CA LYS A 390 -18.76 -17.29 -18.77
C LYS A 390 -19.50 -17.16 -20.09
N VAL A 391 -18.97 -16.35 -20.99
CA VAL A 391 -19.51 -16.19 -22.36
C VAL A 391 -19.60 -17.54 -23.09
N GLU A 392 -18.66 -18.46 -22.83
CA GLU A 392 -18.66 -19.82 -23.39
C GLU A 392 -19.91 -20.64 -23.04
N GLU A 393 -20.50 -20.41 -21.89
CA GLU A 393 -21.73 -21.13 -21.46
C GLU A 393 -22.97 -20.71 -22.27
N PHE A 394 -22.97 -19.47 -22.77
CA PHE A 394 -24.05 -18.97 -23.62
C PHE A 394 -23.79 -19.20 -25.13
N PHE A 395 -22.51 -19.12 -25.53
CA PHE A 395 -22.08 -19.20 -26.93
C PHE A 395 -20.94 -20.23 -27.12
N PRO A 396 -21.17 -21.53 -26.93
CA PRO A 396 -20.13 -22.55 -26.99
C PRO A 396 -19.46 -22.68 -28.37
N ASN A 397 -20.16 -22.31 -29.43
CA ASN A 397 -19.72 -22.42 -30.83
C ASN A 397 -19.08 -21.17 -31.41
N ASN A 398 -18.98 -20.08 -30.63
CA ASN A 398 -18.37 -18.87 -31.12
C ASN A 398 -16.84 -19.03 -31.27
N PRO A 399 -16.20 -18.25 -32.17
CA PRO A 399 -14.75 -18.24 -32.31
C PRO A 399 -14.05 -18.01 -30.96
N LYS A 400 -12.87 -18.62 -30.79
CA LYS A 400 -12.10 -18.49 -29.56
C LYS A 400 -10.87 -17.62 -29.81
N GLY A 401 -10.62 -16.70 -28.88
CA GLY A 401 -9.36 -15.95 -28.78
C GLY A 401 -8.45 -16.55 -27.70
N GLU A 402 -7.18 -16.22 -27.74
CA GLU A 402 -6.20 -16.66 -26.75
C GLU A 402 -5.88 -15.54 -25.77
N TYR A 403 -5.63 -15.90 -24.52
CA TYR A 403 -5.12 -14.99 -23.48
C TYR A 403 -4.17 -15.74 -22.51
N VAL A 404 -3.38 -15.00 -21.76
CA VAL A 404 -2.54 -15.54 -20.70
C VAL A 404 -3.27 -15.37 -19.37
N GLU A 405 -3.48 -16.48 -18.67
CA GLU A 405 -4.01 -16.49 -17.32
C GLU A 405 -2.87 -16.64 -16.33
N TYR A 406 -2.80 -15.71 -15.37
CA TYR A 406 -1.86 -15.79 -14.25
C TYR A 406 -2.57 -16.45 -13.07
N PHE A 407 -1.92 -17.41 -12.43
CA PHE A 407 -2.45 -18.11 -11.27
C PHE A 407 -1.36 -18.33 -10.22
N GLU A 408 -1.76 -18.35 -8.96
CA GLU A 408 -0.84 -18.66 -7.88
C GLU A 408 -0.50 -20.14 -7.88
N SER A 409 0.79 -20.46 -7.86
CA SER A 409 1.30 -21.80 -7.60
C SER A 409 2.15 -21.79 -6.33
N ASP A 410 2.10 -22.87 -5.59
CA ASP A 410 2.99 -23.06 -4.44
C ASP A 410 4.41 -23.37 -4.92
N TYR A 411 5.29 -22.40 -4.83
CA TYR A 411 6.71 -22.54 -5.17
C TYR A 411 7.52 -22.92 -3.93
N LYS A 412 8.29 -23.97 -4.03
CA LYS A 412 9.22 -24.41 -2.99
C LYS A 412 10.59 -23.77 -3.21
N GLU A 413 10.86 -22.68 -2.54
CA GLU A 413 12.14 -22.02 -2.58
C GLU A 413 13.15 -22.73 -1.66
N LYS A 414 14.29 -23.16 -2.22
CA LYS A 414 15.42 -23.63 -1.42
C LYS A 414 15.99 -22.45 -0.66
N SER A 415 15.90 -22.52 0.67
CA SER A 415 16.37 -21.49 1.62
C SER A 415 17.73 -20.90 1.19
N LEU A 416 17.77 -19.57 0.96
CA LEU A 416 18.99 -18.78 0.76
C LEU A 416 19.83 -18.67 2.05
N LEU A 417 19.30 -19.11 3.19
CA LEU A 417 19.96 -19.13 4.50
C LEU A 417 20.57 -20.52 4.75
N LYS A 418 21.63 -20.87 4.02
CA LYS A 418 22.39 -22.07 4.33
C LYS A 418 23.59 -21.75 5.21
N PRO A 419 23.61 -22.27 6.42
CA PRO A 419 24.59 -23.24 6.82
C PRO A 419 24.08 -24.64 6.47
N GLU A 420 24.97 -25.53 6.08
CA GLU A 420 24.64 -26.89 5.59
C GLU A 420 23.82 -27.79 6.53
N SER A 421 23.64 -27.39 7.79
CA SER A 421 22.85 -28.08 8.83
C SER A 421 21.35 -27.82 8.80
N LEU A 422 20.82 -26.91 7.94
CA LEU A 422 19.40 -26.60 7.80
C LEU A 422 18.82 -27.05 6.46
N LYS A 423 19.40 -28.10 5.88
CA LYS A 423 19.17 -28.55 4.49
C LYS A 423 17.73 -28.99 4.13
N ASP A 424 16.84 -29.21 5.09
CA ASP A 424 15.60 -29.95 4.83
C ASP A 424 14.28 -29.19 5.07
N LYS A 425 14.30 -27.85 5.18
CA LYS A 425 13.03 -27.09 5.24
C LYS A 425 12.86 -26.24 4.00
N GLU A 426 12.17 -26.81 3.02
CA GLU A 426 11.63 -26.09 1.88
C GLU A 426 10.58 -25.08 2.37
N PHE A 427 10.70 -23.82 1.93
CA PHE A 427 9.66 -22.81 2.18
C PHE A 427 8.72 -22.80 0.99
N VAL A 428 7.44 -22.91 1.28
CA VAL A 428 6.41 -22.70 0.27
C VAL A 428 6.26 -21.18 0.10
N ASN A 429 6.79 -20.66 -0.99
CA ASN A 429 6.49 -19.31 -1.46
C ASN A 429 5.40 -19.42 -2.51
N ARG A 430 4.47 -18.46 -2.50
CA ARG A 430 3.49 -18.36 -3.59
C ARG A 430 4.14 -17.64 -4.75
N SER A 431 4.26 -18.30 -5.88
CA SER A 431 4.70 -17.72 -7.15
C SER A 431 3.49 -17.52 -8.06
N VAL A 432 3.60 -16.56 -8.96
CA VAL A 432 2.61 -16.38 -10.03
C VAL A 432 3.13 -17.11 -11.25
N GLU A 433 2.41 -18.13 -11.70
CA GLU A 433 2.68 -18.83 -12.95
C GLU A 433 1.71 -18.38 -14.03
N SER A 434 2.10 -18.52 -15.28
CA SER A 434 1.27 -18.16 -16.42
C SER A 434 0.95 -19.37 -17.29
N ARG A 435 -0.24 -19.39 -17.88
CA ARG A 435 -0.65 -20.39 -18.87
C ARG A 435 -1.53 -19.78 -19.95
N LYS A 436 -1.37 -20.25 -21.18
CA LYS A 436 -2.28 -19.86 -22.26
C LYS A 436 -3.64 -20.52 -22.08
N LYS A 437 -4.68 -19.72 -22.20
CA LYS A 437 -6.08 -20.13 -22.20
C LYS A 437 -6.84 -19.53 -23.37
N ASN A 438 -7.98 -20.10 -23.67
CA ASN A 438 -8.88 -19.59 -24.68
C ASN A 438 -10.09 -18.90 -24.01
N TYR A 439 -10.58 -17.84 -24.62
CA TYR A 439 -11.85 -17.22 -24.29
C TYR A 439 -12.78 -17.26 -25.50
N THR A 440 -14.10 -17.20 -25.26
CA THR A 440 -15.08 -17.18 -26.34
C THR A 440 -15.34 -15.75 -26.78
N ARG A 441 -15.22 -15.47 -28.07
CA ARG A 441 -15.48 -14.15 -28.68
C ARG A 441 -16.98 -13.89 -28.75
N MET A 442 -17.36 -12.67 -28.44
CA MET A 442 -18.70 -12.14 -28.64
C MET A 442 -18.84 -11.67 -30.09
N LYS A 443 -20.07 -11.45 -30.58
CA LYS A 443 -20.33 -10.87 -31.90
C LYS A 443 -20.20 -9.35 -31.88
N GLY A 444 -20.57 -8.72 -30.76
CA GLY A 444 -20.44 -7.28 -30.54
C GLY A 444 -21.74 -6.51 -30.71
N ASP A 445 -22.90 -7.14 -30.56
CA ASP A 445 -24.20 -6.47 -30.47
C ASP A 445 -24.36 -5.80 -29.10
N ILE A 446 -24.79 -4.53 -29.08
CA ILE A 446 -24.90 -3.74 -27.84
C ILE A 446 -26.28 -3.09 -27.78
N THR A 447 -27.06 -3.38 -26.74
CA THR A 447 -28.39 -2.79 -26.53
C THR A 447 -28.47 -2.13 -25.17
N PHE A 448 -28.87 -0.85 -25.15
CA PHE A 448 -29.28 -0.13 -23.93
C PHE A 448 -30.81 -0.05 -23.91
N ASP A 449 -31.39 -0.43 -22.79
CA ASP A 449 -32.83 -0.50 -22.60
C ASP A 449 -33.22 0.29 -21.33
N HIS A 450 -33.78 1.49 -21.53
CA HIS A 450 -34.25 2.40 -20.47
C HIS A 450 -33.23 2.66 -19.35
N VAL A 451 -31.96 2.90 -19.72
CA VAL A 451 -30.82 3.03 -18.80
C VAL A 451 -30.80 4.36 -18.08
N TRP A 452 -30.71 4.32 -16.75
CA TRP A 452 -30.49 5.47 -15.88
C TRP A 452 -29.20 5.28 -15.07
N PHE A 453 -28.41 6.36 -15.00
CA PHE A 453 -27.17 6.34 -14.25
C PHE A 453 -26.88 7.67 -13.56
N ALA A 454 -26.38 7.58 -12.29
CA ALA A 454 -25.85 8.70 -11.52
C ALA A 454 -24.54 8.28 -10.83
N TYR A 455 -23.57 9.20 -10.73
CA TYR A 455 -22.33 8.95 -9.97
C TYR A 455 -22.58 9.04 -8.47
N VAL A 456 -23.46 9.94 -8.03
CA VAL A 456 -23.78 10.18 -6.61
C VAL A 456 -25.27 10.40 -6.46
N GLY A 457 -25.88 9.62 -5.58
CA GLY A 457 -27.28 9.76 -5.19
C GLY A 457 -28.27 9.69 -6.36
N LYS A 458 -29.01 10.77 -6.59
CA LYS A 458 -30.02 10.90 -7.67
C LYS A 458 -29.68 12.02 -8.66
N GLU A 459 -28.43 12.44 -8.72
CA GLU A 459 -27.95 13.39 -9.72
C GLU A 459 -27.75 12.67 -11.05
N TRP A 460 -28.86 12.44 -11.76
CA TRP A 460 -28.89 11.63 -12.97
C TRP A 460 -28.05 12.25 -14.08
N VAL A 461 -27.02 11.50 -14.51
CA VAL A 461 -26.18 11.82 -15.69
C VAL A 461 -26.77 11.21 -16.95
N LEU A 462 -27.31 9.99 -16.88
CA LEU A 462 -28.10 9.37 -17.95
C LEU A 462 -29.54 9.21 -17.48
N LYS A 463 -30.49 9.52 -18.37
CA LYS A 463 -31.92 9.56 -18.09
C LYS A 463 -32.67 8.86 -19.23
N ASP A 464 -33.13 7.64 -18.96
CA ASP A 464 -33.95 6.89 -19.91
C ASP A 464 -33.28 6.67 -21.27
N VAL A 465 -31.98 6.31 -21.27
CA VAL A 465 -31.21 6.12 -22.47
C VAL A 465 -31.48 4.76 -23.09
N SER A 466 -31.97 4.75 -24.33
CA SER A 466 -32.23 3.53 -25.11
C SER A 466 -31.63 3.66 -26.50
N PHE A 467 -30.85 2.67 -26.91
CA PHE A 467 -30.29 2.59 -28.27
C PHE A 467 -29.82 1.16 -28.56
N HIS A 468 -29.57 0.86 -29.83
CA HIS A 468 -29.09 -0.44 -30.29
C HIS A 468 -27.97 -0.25 -31.33
N ILE A 469 -26.89 -0.99 -31.18
CA ILE A 469 -25.72 -1.03 -32.06
C ILE A 469 -25.59 -2.46 -32.58
N ASN A 470 -25.68 -2.67 -33.88
CA ASN A 470 -25.54 -4.00 -34.46
C ASN A 470 -24.07 -4.49 -34.44
N ALA A 471 -23.87 -5.79 -34.43
CA ALA A 471 -22.53 -6.37 -34.53
C ALA A 471 -21.82 -5.92 -35.80
N GLY A 472 -20.60 -5.39 -35.67
CA GLY A 472 -19.78 -4.85 -36.76
C GLY A 472 -20.11 -3.42 -37.17
N GLU A 473 -21.09 -2.77 -36.54
CA GLU A 473 -21.48 -1.38 -36.80
C GLU A 473 -20.53 -0.38 -36.08
N THR A 474 -20.28 0.76 -36.76
CA THR A 474 -19.59 1.89 -36.15
C THR A 474 -20.60 2.90 -35.63
N ALA A 475 -20.77 3.01 -34.31
CA ALA A 475 -21.66 3.99 -33.70
C ALA A 475 -20.88 5.16 -33.09
N ALA A 476 -21.32 6.39 -33.35
CA ALA A 476 -20.72 7.61 -32.81
C ALA A 476 -21.66 8.30 -31.82
N PHE A 477 -21.13 8.69 -30.66
CA PHE A 477 -21.83 9.50 -29.67
C PHE A 477 -21.32 10.93 -29.66
N VAL A 478 -22.26 11.88 -29.88
CA VAL A 478 -22.00 13.30 -30.01
C VAL A 478 -22.80 14.09 -29.00
N GLY A 479 -22.28 15.21 -28.54
CA GLY A 479 -23.00 16.08 -27.60
C GLY A 479 -22.03 16.99 -26.82
N SER A 480 -22.57 17.90 -26.03
CA SER A 480 -21.80 18.83 -25.20
C SER A 480 -20.94 18.09 -24.15
N THR A 481 -19.91 18.78 -23.63
CA THR A 481 -19.13 18.24 -22.50
C THR A 481 -20.04 18.06 -21.29
N GLY A 482 -19.99 16.90 -20.65
CA GLY A 482 -20.87 16.56 -19.52
C GLY A 482 -22.23 15.97 -19.93
N ALA A 483 -22.53 15.79 -21.25
CA ALA A 483 -23.79 15.18 -21.68
C ALA A 483 -23.97 13.69 -21.32
N GLY A 484 -22.93 13.00 -20.85
CA GLY A 484 -23.00 11.59 -20.46
C GLY A 484 -22.28 10.60 -21.40
N LYS A 485 -21.56 11.07 -22.41
CA LYS A 485 -20.90 10.23 -23.43
C LYS A 485 -19.89 9.23 -22.83
N SER A 486 -18.94 9.70 -22.04
CA SER A 486 -17.93 8.83 -21.38
C SER A 486 -18.57 7.91 -20.33
N THR A 487 -19.74 8.27 -19.80
CA THR A 487 -20.53 7.42 -18.91
C THR A 487 -21.08 6.20 -19.64
N ILE A 488 -21.56 6.35 -20.87
CA ILE A 488 -22.01 5.23 -21.72
C ILE A 488 -20.86 4.25 -21.94
N ILE A 489 -19.67 4.77 -22.28
CA ILE A 489 -18.45 3.95 -22.41
C ILE A 489 -18.20 3.15 -21.14
N GLY A 490 -18.18 3.83 -19.96
CA GLY A 490 -17.91 3.18 -18.67
C GLY A 490 -18.93 2.09 -18.31
N LEU A 491 -20.17 2.22 -18.79
CA LEU A 491 -21.20 1.20 -18.62
C LEU A 491 -20.99 -0.01 -19.56
N ILE A 492 -20.62 0.24 -20.84
CA ILE A 492 -20.34 -0.84 -21.82
C ILE A 492 -19.19 -1.73 -21.35
N VAL A 493 -18.10 -1.13 -20.83
CA VAL A 493 -16.93 -1.89 -20.31
C VAL A 493 -17.12 -2.42 -18.89
N ARG A 494 -18.32 -2.25 -18.33
CA ARG A 494 -18.68 -2.63 -16.95
C ARG A 494 -17.71 -2.09 -15.90
N ASN A 495 -17.25 -0.85 -16.08
CA ASN A 495 -16.57 -0.09 -15.02
C ASN A 495 -17.57 0.49 -14.00
N MET A 496 -18.84 0.55 -14.39
CA MET A 496 -19.98 1.06 -13.64
C MET A 496 -21.21 0.20 -13.92
N ILE A 497 -22.19 0.22 -13.00
CA ILE A 497 -23.44 -0.53 -13.10
C ILE A 497 -24.60 0.48 -13.18
N PRO A 498 -25.58 0.33 -14.10
CA PRO A 498 -26.72 1.22 -14.18
C PRO A 498 -27.66 1.01 -12.95
N GLN A 499 -28.24 2.09 -12.45
CA GLN A 499 -29.18 2.03 -11.32
C GLN A 499 -30.59 1.58 -11.76
N LYS A 500 -30.96 1.84 -13.06
CA LYS A 500 -32.22 1.38 -13.65
C LYS A 500 -32.01 1.03 -15.11
N GLY A 501 -32.87 0.16 -15.66
CA GLY A 501 -32.76 -0.34 -17.01
C GLY A 501 -31.75 -1.46 -17.15
N HIS A 502 -31.54 -1.93 -18.36
CA HIS A 502 -30.69 -3.06 -18.68
C HIS A 502 -29.74 -2.75 -19.83
N ILE A 503 -28.59 -3.39 -19.81
CA ILE A 503 -27.62 -3.35 -20.89
C ILE A 503 -27.39 -4.79 -21.34
N TYR A 504 -27.56 -5.03 -22.63
CA TYR A 504 -27.38 -6.36 -23.19
C TYR A 504 -26.18 -6.36 -24.13
N LEU A 505 -25.35 -7.39 -24.02
CA LEU A 505 -24.28 -7.71 -24.96
C LEU A 505 -24.63 -9.03 -25.63
N ASP A 506 -24.73 -9.03 -26.97
CA ASP A 506 -25.22 -10.17 -27.75
C ASP A 506 -26.56 -10.74 -27.24
N GLY A 507 -27.44 -9.87 -26.74
CA GLY A 507 -28.75 -10.25 -26.20
C GLY A 507 -28.74 -10.80 -24.77
N ILE A 508 -27.59 -10.82 -24.09
CA ILE A 508 -27.43 -11.26 -22.70
C ILE A 508 -27.20 -10.05 -21.80
N ASP A 509 -27.93 -9.99 -20.67
CA ASP A 509 -27.72 -8.92 -19.69
C ASP A 509 -26.27 -8.92 -19.21
N ILE A 510 -25.63 -7.75 -19.23
CA ILE A 510 -24.22 -7.55 -18.86
C ILE A 510 -23.94 -8.04 -17.42
N ASN A 511 -24.94 -8.02 -16.54
CA ASN A 511 -24.83 -8.51 -15.17
C ASN A 511 -24.82 -10.03 -15.04
N ALA A 512 -25.33 -10.75 -16.06
CA ALA A 512 -25.30 -12.22 -16.13
C ALA A 512 -23.95 -12.75 -16.65
N LEU A 513 -23.09 -11.89 -17.16
CA LEU A 513 -21.78 -12.24 -17.70
C LEU A 513 -20.67 -11.98 -16.66
N LYS A 514 -19.59 -12.77 -16.69
CA LYS A 514 -18.39 -12.49 -15.92
C LYS A 514 -17.67 -11.24 -16.46
N ILE A 515 -17.24 -10.34 -15.55
CA ILE A 515 -16.53 -9.10 -15.88
C ILE A 515 -15.27 -9.40 -16.70
N GLU A 516 -14.56 -10.45 -16.32
CA GLU A 516 -13.33 -10.86 -16.99
C GLU A 516 -13.57 -11.17 -18.48
N ASP A 517 -14.62 -11.89 -18.80
CA ASP A 517 -14.97 -12.25 -20.18
C ASP A 517 -15.45 -11.01 -20.99
N ILE A 518 -16.18 -10.09 -20.36
CA ILE A 518 -16.55 -8.83 -20.97
C ILE A 518 -15.29 -8.04 -21.35
N ARG A 519 -14.40 -7.84 -20.39
CA ARG A 519 -13.17 -7.06 -20.58
C ARG A 519 -12.20 -7.66 -21.59
N ARG A 520 -12.21 -8.99 -21.78
CA ARG A 520 -11.44 -9.66 -22.84
C ARG A 520 -12.01 -9.42 -24.22
N ASN A 521 -13.30 -9.20 -24.32
CA ASN A 521 -13.99 -8.92 -25.58
C ASN A 521 -14.01 -7.41 -25.94
N VAL A 522 -13.58 -6.54 -25.03
CA VAL A 522 -13.59 -5.08 -25.18
C VAL A 522 -12.18 -4.52 -25.18
N SER A 523 -11.84 -3.68 -26.12
CA SER A 523 -10.68 -2.77 -26.00
C SER A 523 -11.15 -1.33 -25.88
N GLN A 524 -10.63 -0.65 -24.83
CA GLN A 524 -10.92 0.76 -24.60
C GLN A 524 -9.67 1.60 -24.87
N MET A 525 -9.80 2.60 -25.71
CA MET A 525 -8.80 3.66 -25.90
C MET A 525 -9.20 4.88 -25.10
N LEU A 526 -8.34 5.30 -24.19
CA LEU A 526 -8.57 6.44 -23.32
C LEU A 526 -8.16 7.75 -24.00
N GLN A 527 -8.81 8.84 -23.66
CA GLN A 527 -8.48 10.19 -24.11
C GLN A 527 -7.01 10.56 -23.82
N GLU A 528 -6.53 10.27 -22.60
CA GLU A 528 -5.12 10.41 -22.23
C GLU A 528 -4.42 9.05 -22.34
N VAL A 529 -3.52 8.93 -23.33
CA VAL A 529 -2.75 7.72 -23.51
C VAL A 529 -1.72 7.58 -22.43
N PHE A 530 -1.80 6.47 -21.70
CA PHE A 530 -0.79 6.09 -20.69
C PHE A 530 0.11 4.98 -21.25
N LEU A 531 1.43 5.23 -21.22
CA LEU A 531 2.44 4.22 -21.53
C LEU A 531 3.24 3.90 -20.29
N PHE A 532 3.47 2.61 -20.07
CA PHE A 532 4.31 2.10 -18.99
C PHE A 532 5.79 2.22 -19.36
N SER A 533 6.65 2.36 -18.37
CA SER A 533 8.09 2.24 -18.56
C SER A 533 8.44 0.80 -18.97
N GLY A 534 9.28 0.63 -19.99
CA GLY A 534 9.63 -0.64 -20.58
C GLY A 534 9.96 -0.47 -22.07
N THR A 535 9.57 -1.39 -22.91
CA THR A 535 9.74 -1.30 -24.37
C THR A 535 8.41 -0.94 -25.08
N ILE A 536 8.47 -0.64 -26.38
CA ILE A 536 7.27 -0.49 -27.20
C ILE A 536 6.49 -1.81 -27.24
N ALA A 537 7.18 -2.93 -27.37
CA ALA A 537 6.58 -4.27 -27.36
C ALA A 537 5.83 -4.51 -26.06
N ASP A 538 6.46 -4.28 -24.88
CA ASP A 538 5.82 -4.40 -23.54
C ASP A 538 4.56 -3.55 -23.42
N ASN A 539 4.52 -2.41 -24.09
CA ASN A 539 3.36 -1.52 -24.08
C ASN A 539 2.24 -1.98 -25.01
N ILE A 540 2.53 -2.73 -26.06
CA ILE A 540 1.53 -3.27 -26.98
C ILE A 540 0.93 -4.56 -26.43
N ASP A 541 1.79 -5.49 -25.95
CA ASP A 541 1.36 -6.79 -25.43
C ASP A 541 0.96 -6.77 -23.93
N LEU A 542 1.15 -5.62 -23.25
CA LEU A 542 0.90 -5.43 -21.82
C LEU A 542 1.69 -6.39 -20.94
N PHE A 543 2.99 -6.54 -21.26
CA PHE A 543 3.95 -7.39 -20.52
C PHE A 543 3.61 -8.88 -20.57
N ASP A 544 3.06 -9.35 -21.68
CA ASP A 544 2.83 -10.78 -21.89
C ASP A 544 4.18 -11.55 -21.86
N GLU A 545 4.30 -12.53 -20.97
CA GLU A 545 5.51 -13.36 -20.86
C GLU A 545 5.74 -14.23 -22.11
N ASN A 546 4.73 -14.46 -22.92
CA ASN A 546 4.79 -15.27 -24.13
C ASN A 546 4.15 -14.52 -25.32
N PRO A 547 4.68 -13.38 -25.73
CA PRO A 547 4.09 -12.53 -26.73
C PRO A 547 4.01 -13.25 -28.10
N ASN A 548 2.88 -13.05 -28.79
CA ASN A 548 2.74 -13.51 -30.16
C ASN A 548 3.31 -12.44 -31.10
N ILE A 549 4.53 -12.68 -31.59
CA ILE A 549 5.28 -11.74 -32.43
C ILE A 549 4.54 -11.43 -33.76
N ASP A 550 3.88 -12.42 -34.36
CA ASP A 550 3.14 -12.21 -35.60
C ASP A 550 1.92 -11.31 -35.37
N LYS A 551 1.20 -11.52 -34.27
CA LYS A 551 0.08 -10.69 -33.85
C LYS A 551 0.53 -9.25 -33.51
N LEU A 552 1.67 -9.10 -32.85
CA LEU A 552 2.29 -7.83 -32.52
C LEU A 552 2.66 -7.06 -33.78
N ASN A 553 3.35 -7.71 -34.74
CA ASN A 553 3.70 -7.11 -36.01
C ASN A 553 2.48 -6.71 -36.83
N ASN A 554 1.43 -7.55 -36.87
CA ASN A 554 0.19 -7.26 -37.57
C ASN A 554 -0.51 -6.02 -36.93
N ALA A 555 -0.54 -5.93 -35.62
CA ALA A 555 -1.11 -4.77 -34.91
C ALA A 555 -0.36 -3.47 -35.28
N ILE A 556 0.99 -3.50 -35.30
CA ILE A 556 1.83 -2.36 -35.68
C ILE A 556 1.56 -1.92 -37.14
N GLU A 557 1.45 -2.87 -38.06
CA GLU A 557 1.15 -2.56 -39.47
C GLU A 557 -0.24 -1.99 -39.63
N MET A 558 -1.21 -2.55 -38.95
CA MET A 558 -2.61 -2.11 -39.06
C MET A 558 -2.79 -0.65 -38.62
N VAL A 559 -2.07 -0.21 -37.61
CA VAL A 559 -2.12 1.19 -37.15
C VAL A 559 -1.15 2.10 -37.93
N GLY A 560 -0.39 1.57 -38.87
CA GLY A 560 0.58 2.36 -39.63
C GLY A 560 1.79 2.85 -38.84
N ALA A 561 2.06 2.22 -37.69
CA ALA A 561 3.16 2.60 -36.81
C ALA A 561 4.52 2.09 -37.25
N ARG A 562 4.58 1.17 -38.26
CA ARG A 562 5.82 0.51 -38.70
C ARG A 562 6.90 1.54 -39.07
N LYS A 563 6.56 2.54 -39.88
CA LYS A 563 7.54 3.53 -40.34
C LYS A 563 8.25 4.28 -39.20
N PHE A 564 7.52 4.69 -38.18
CA PHE A 564 8.14 5.39 -37.07
C PHE A 564 8.92 4.43 -36.15
N ILE A 565 8.41 3.21 -35.90
CA ILE A 565 9.09 2.22 -35.06
C ILE A 565 10.40 1.78 -35.70
N ASP A 566 10.42 1.51 -37.00
CA ASP A 566 11.63 1.12 -37.75
C ASP A 566 12.64 2.28 -37.86
N SER A 567 12.24 3.52 -37.63
CA SER A 567 13.17 4.66 -37.57
C SER A 567 13.90 4.80 -36.23
N LEU A 568 13.52 4.02 -35.23
CA LEU A 568 14.18 3.97 -33.93
C LEU A 568 15.32 2.94 -33.94
N ASP A 569 16.41 3.21 -33.21
CA ASP A 569 17.61 2.37 -33.21
C ASP A 569 17.33 0.93 -32.80
N ASP A 570 16.45 0.70 -31.82
CA ASP A 570 16.07 -0.62 -31.28
C ASP A 570 14.69 -1.12 -31.77
N GLY A 571 14.04 -0.42 -32.72
CA GLY A 571 12.74 -0.79 -33.26
C GLY A 571 11.68 -0.99 -32.17
N ILE A 572 11.03 -2.16 -32.14
CA ILE A 572 10.00 -2.51 -31.14
C ILE A 572 10.54 -2.63 -29.71
N ASN A 573 11.85 -2.82 -29.54
CA ASN A 573 12.51 -2.91 -28.24
C ASN A 573 12.98 -1.54 -27.71
N SER A 574 12.66 -0.44 -28.44
CA SER A 574 13.03 0.90 -28.00
C SER A 574 12.40 1.25 -26.66
N GLU A 575 13.19 1.92 -25.80
CA GLU A 575 12.79 2.31 -24.44
C GLU A 575 11.62 3.28 -24.44
N VAL A 576 10.60 2.95 -23.67
CA VAL A 576 9.50 3.84 -23.30
C VAL A 576 9.76 4.35 -21.89
N ARG A 577 10.02 5.65 -21.74
CA ARG A 577 10.17 6.28 -20.42
C ARG A 577 8.82 6.51 -19.76
N GLU A 578 8.84 6.79 -18.45
CA GLU A 578 7.61 7.03 -17.67
C GLU A 578 6.60 7.91 -18.42
N ARG A 579 5.38 7.40 -18.60
CA ARG A 579 4.29 8.02 -19.36
C ARG A 579 4.60 8.29 -20.86
N GLY A 580 5.64 7.69 -21.41
CA GLY A 580 6.02 7.86 -22.81
C GLY A 580 6.45 9.29 -23.17
N VAL A 581 7.11 10.01 -22.22
CA VAL A 581 7.53 11.42 -22.42
C VAL A 581 8.54 11.60 -23.56
N ASN A 582 9.20 10.54 -23.98
CA ASN A 582 10.14 10.50 -25.11
C ASN A 582 9.46 10.34 -26.47
N PHE A 583 8.13 10.17 -26.54
CA PHE A 583 7.36 10.06 -27.77
C PHE A 583 6.40 11.25 -27.94
N SER A 584 6.12 11.62 -29.19
CA SER A 584 5.08 12.60 -29.50
C SER A 584 3.70 12.10 -29.08
N ILE A 585 2.71 13.00 -28.98
CA ILE A 585 1.33 12.63 -28.64
C ILE A 585 0.79 11.62 -29.66
N GLY A 586 0.99 11.86 -30.97
CA GLY A 586 0.54 10.96 -32.01
C GLY A 586 1.23 9.58 -31.98
N GLN A 587 2.55 9.53 -31.74
CA GLN A 587 3.27 8.25 -31.58
C GLN A 587 2.72 7.44 -30.41
N ARG A 588 2.44 8.09 -29.26
CA ARG A 588 1.80 7.42 -28.11
C ARG A 588 0.42 6.87 -28.47
N GLN A 589 -0.36 7.62 -29.26
CA GLN A 589 -1.67 7.14 -29.72
C GLN A 589 -1.55 5.92 -30.63
N LEU A 590 -0.62 5.92 -31.59
CA LEU A 590 -0.38 4.76 -32.47
C LEU A 590 0.00 3.51 -31.65
N ILE A 591 0.85 3.65 -30.62
CA ILE A 591 1.18 2.54 -29.71
C ILE A 591 -0.07 2.06 -28.95
N SER A 592 -0.92 2.99 -28.49
CA SER A 592 -2.18 2.64 -27.81
C SER A 592 -3.17 1.93 -28.75
N PHE A 593 -3.24 2.33 -30.01
CA PHE A 593 -4.06 1.66 -31.02
C PHE A 593 -3.54 0.25 -31.31
N ALA A 594 -2.21 0.08 -31.44
CA ALA A 594 -1.60 -1.25 -31.60
C ALA A 594 -1.92 -2.15 -30.41
N ARG A 595 -1.86 -1.63 -29.17
CA ARG A 595 -2.30 -2.33 -27.95
C ARG A 595 -3.75 -2.81 -28.06
N ALA A 596 -4.64 -1.93 -28.51
CA ALA A 596 -6.06 -2.24 -28.63
C ALA A 596 -6.32 -3.35 -29.67
N ILE A 597 -5.58 -3.36 -30.78
CA ILE A 597 -5.67 -4.38 -31.83
C ILE A 597 -5.05 -5.69 -31.35
N TYR A 598 -3.90 -5.64 -30.66
CA TYR A 598 -3.24 -6.83 -30.12
C TYR A 598 -4.14 -7.61 -29.16
N ALA A 599 -4.99 -6.93 -28.39
CA ALA A 599 -5.97 -7.57 -27.53
C ALA A 599 -7.02 -8.41 -28.26
N ASP A 600 -7.18 -8.24 -29.59
CA ASP A 600 -8.12 -8.96 -30.46
C ASP A 600 -9.59 -8.88 -29.97
N PRO A 601 -10.13 -7.66 -29.76
CA PRO A 601 -11.45 -7.48 -29.17
C PRO A 601 -12.58 -7.77 -30.15
N SER A 602 -13.76 -8.11 -29.62
CA SER A 602 -15.00 -8.19 -30.39
C SER A 602 -15.62 -6.81 -30.64
N PHE A 603 -15.40 -5.87 -29.72
CA PHE A 603 -15.81 -4.48 -29.87
C PHE A 603 -14.79 -3.51 -29.26
N MET A 604 -14.64 -2.38 -29.91
CA MET A 604 -13.69 -1.34 -29.53
C MET A 604 -14.43 -0.08 -29.10
N VAL A 605 -13.91 0.56 -28.08
CA VAL A 605 -14.46 1.81 -27.56
C VAL A 605 -13.39 2.89 -27.60
N LEU A 606 -13.67 3.98 -28.31
CA LEU A 606 -12.76 5.11 -28.45
C LEU A 606 -13.32 6.33 -27.73
N ASP A 607 -12.58 6.85 -26.76
CA ASP A 607 -12.86 8.13 -26.12
C ASP A 607 -11.84 9.15 -26.64
N GLU A 608 -12.27 10.08 -27.42
CA GLU A 608 -11.56 11.01 -28.28
C GLU A 608 -10.06 11.22 -28.10
N ALA A 609 -9.28 11.12 -29.18
CA ALA A 609 -7.84 10.96 -29.12
C ALA A 609 -7.01 11.99 -29.96
N THR A 610 -7.56 13.07 -30.49
CA THR A 610 -6.84 13.82 -31.54
C THR A 610 -6.51 15.30 -31.26
N ALA A 611 -6.55 15.76 -30.02
CA ALA A 611 -6.14 17.12 -29.67
C ALA A 611 -4.60 17.29 -29.72
N ASN A 612 -4.13 18.37 -30.41
CA ASN A 612 -2.70 18.79 -30.46
C ASN A 612 -1.74 17.79 -31.15
N ILE A 613 -2.18 17.19 -32.30
CA ILE A 613 -1.35 16.31 -33.11
C ILE A 613 -0.98 17.07 -34.42
N ASP A 614 0.22 16.81 -34.91
CA ASP A 614 0.67 17.28 -36.21
C ASP A 614 -0.15 16.66 -37.36
N THR A 615 -0.30 17.37 -38.49
CA THR A 615 -1.17 16.97 -39.60
C THR A 615 -0.77 15.63 -40.25
N GLU A 616 0.55 15.31 -40.31
CA GLU A 616 1.00 14.05 -40.89
C GLU A 616 0.57 12.85 -40.01
N THR A 617 0.80 12.95 -38.71
CA THR A 617 0.40 11.89 -37.76
C THR A 617 -1.12 11.80 -37.65
N GLU A 618 -1.86 12.93 -37.77
CA GLU A 618 -3.33 12.91 -37.75
C GLU A 618 -3.87 12.08 -38.94
N ASN A 619 -3.30 12.23 -40.14
CA ASN A 619 -3.70 11.44 -41.31
C ASN A 619 -3.45 9.93 -41.07
N ILE A 620 -2.30 9.55 -40.48
CA ILE A 620 -2.02 8.15 -40.16
C ILE A 620 -3.04 7.60 -39.16
N ILE A 621 -3.41 8.39 -38.16
CA ILE A 621 -4.41 8.02 -37.14
C ILE A 621 -5.80 7.84 -37.79
N GLN A 622 -6.23 8.75 -38.69
CA GLN A 622 -7.51 8.62 -39.40
C GLN A 622 -7.54 7.37 -40.28
N ASP A 623 -6.46 7.07 -40.99
CA ASP A 623 -6.34 5.86 -41.81
C ASP A 623 -6.31 4.57 -40.94
N SER A 624 -5.71 4.64 -39.75
CA SER A 624 -5.74 3.55 -38.77
C SER A 624 -7.16 3.29 -38.30
N LEU A 625 -7.91 4.35 -37.96
CA LEU A 625 -9.31 4.24 -37.53
C LEU A 625 -10.18 3.60 -38.60
N LYS A 626 -9.99 3.99 -39.91
CA LYS A 626 -10.72 3.37 -41.02
C LYS A 626 -10.46 1.86 -41.12
N ARG A 627 -9.19 1.42 -40.92
CA ARG A 627 -8.84 -0.02 -40.91
C ARG A 627 -9.40 -0.74 -39.70
N MET A 628 -9.39 -0.11 -38.52
CA MET A 628 -9.91 -0.69 -37.31
C MET A 628 -11.42 -0.95 -37.34
N ARG A 629 -12.21 -0.14 -38.07
CA ARG A 629 -13.65 -0.35 -38.24
C ARG A 629 -14.01 -1.71 -38.85
N THR A 630 -13.10 -2.32 -39.60
CA THR A 630 -13.33 -3.64 -40.22
C THR A 630 -13.11 -4.81 -39.26
N LEU A 631 -12.61 -4.57 -38.04
CA LEU A 631 -12.26 -5.63 -37.09
C LEU A 631 -13.44 -6.08 -36.21
N GLY A 632 -14.43 -5.22 -35.99
CA GLY A 632 -15.57 -5.52 -35.14
C GLY A 632 -16.44 -4.29 -34.89
N THR A 633 -17.32 -4.38 -33.91
CA THR A 633 -18.19 -3.26 -33.52
C THR A 633 -17.35 -2.13 -32.93
N MET A 634 -17.61 -0.89 -33.33
CA MET A 634 -16.86 0.26 -32.84
C MET A 634 -17.79 1.32 -32.24
N VAL A 635 -17.47 1.72 -31.01
CA VAL A 635 -18.18 2.81 -30.31
C VAL A 635 -17.21 3.99 -30.17
N ILE A 636 -17.57 5.14 -30.76
CA ILE A 636 -16.72 6.33 -30.82
C ILE A 636 -17.40 7.47 -30.07
N VAL A 637 -16.71 8.03 -29.08
CA VAL A 637 -17.06 9.33 -28.50
C VAL A 637 -16.12 10.35 -29.09
N ALA A 638 -16.63 11.17 -29.96
CA ALA A 638 -15.80 12.11 -30.69
C ALA A 638 -16.25 13.57 -30.51
N HIS A 639 -15.25 14.45 -30.46
CA HIS A 639 -15.41 15.90 -30.50
C HIS A 639 -15.03 16.49 -31.88
N ARG A 640 -14.47 15.66 -32.78
CA ARG A 640 -14.14 16.09 -34.16
C ARG A 640 -15.10 15.49 -35.17
N LEU A 641 -15.63 16.34 -36.02
CA LEU A 641 -16.58 15.95 -37.06
C LEU A 641 -16.01 14.98 -38.11
N SER A 642 -14.71 15.09 -38.41
CA SER A 642 -14.06 14.18 -39.39
C SER A 642 -14.11 12.70 -38.92
N THR A 643 -14.13 12.45 -37.62
CA THR A 643 -14.22 11.10 -37.08
C THR A 643 -15.66 10.56 -37.08
N ILE A 644 -16.64 11.45 -37.02
CA ILE A 644 -18.07 11.12 -36.86
C ILE A 644 -18.76 10.92 -38.21
N GLN A 645 -18.36 11.67 -39.24
CA GLN A 645 -19.02 11.69 -40.58
C GLN A 645 -19.10 10.31 -41.21
N ASP A 646 -18.09 9.49 -41.00
CA ASP A 646 -17.98 8.14 -41.55
C ASP A 646 -18.63 7.07 -40.65
N ALA A 647 -19.30 7.42 -39.55
CA ALA A 647 -19.98 6.45 -38.67
C ALA A 647 -21.29 5.98 -39.33
N ASP A 648 -21.59 4.68 -39.16
CA ASP A 648 -22.83 4.09 -39.70
C ASP A 648 -24.06 4.68 -38.99
N HIS A 649 -23.94 4.90 -37.67
CA HIS A 649 -24.99 5.49 -36.85
C HIS A 649 -24.44 6.55 -35.89
N ILE A 650 -25.15 7.65 -35.72
CA ILE A 650 -24.78 8.75 -34.80
C ILE A 650 -25.91 8.97 -33.83
N TYR A 651 -25.56 8.92 -32.52
CA TYR A 651 -26.47 9.22 -31.40
C TYR A 651 -26.08 10.59 -30.83
N VAL A 652 -27.01 11.54 -30.83
CA VAL A 652 -26.80 12.86 -30.25
C VAL A 652 -27.35 12.87 -28.83
N ILE A 653 -26.45 13.13 -27.89
CA ILE A 653 -26.80 13.14 -26.46
C ILE A 653 -26.80 14.57 -25.95
N ASP A 654 -27.89 14.95 -25.32
CA ASP A 654 -28.03 16.23 -24.65
C ASP A 654 -28.67 16.04 -23.26
N HIS A 655 -28.06 16.61 -22.23
CA HIS A 655 -28.50 16.50 -20.82
C HIS A 655 -28.85 15.08 -20.36
N GLY A 656 -28.11 14.08 -20.86
CA GLY A 656 -28.25 12.67 -20.45
C GLY A 656 -29.37 11.90 -21.18
N VAL A 657 -29.91 12.44 -22.27
CA VAL A 657 -30.94 11.81 -23.12
C VAL A 657 -30.45 11.72 -24.55
N VAL A 658 -30.83 10.69 -25.29
CA VAL A 658 -30.65 10.63 -26.74
C VAL A 658 -31.72 11.50 -27.37
N VAL A 659 -31.33 12.63 -28.00
CA VAL A 659 -32.27 13.59 -28.57
C VAL A 659 -32.42 13.43 -30.09
N GLU A 660 -31.38 12.95 -30.78
CA GLU A 660 -31.40 12.67 -32.21
C GLU A 660 -30.59 11.41 -32.49
N ASP A 661 -31.01 10.65 -33.49
CA ASP A 661 -30.31 9.48 -34.01
C ASP A 661 -30.43 9.37 -35.50
N GLY A 662 -29.44 8.75 -36.16
CA GLY A 662 -29.40 8.54 -37.59
C GLY A 662 -27.99 8.59 -38.17
N ASN A 663 -27.85 8.58 -39.49
CA ASN A 663 -26.56 8.77 -40.15
C ASN A 663 -26.30 10.28 -40.44
N HIS A 664 -25.06 10.60 -40.81
CA HIS A 664 -24.61 11.96 -41.09
C HIS A 664 -25.59 12.76 -42.00
N ASP A 665 -25.97 12.19 -43.16
CA ASP A 665 -26.81 12.86 -44.13
C ASP A 665 -28.23 13.10 -43.61
N SER A 666 -28.79 12.14 -42.89
CA SER A 666 -30.14 12.25 -42.32
C SER A 666 -30.22 13.30 -41.23
N LEU A 667 -29.18 13.37 -40.35
CA LEU A 667 -29.12 14.36 -39.27
C LEU A 667 -28.88 15.78 -39.78
N LEU A 668 -28.10 15.94 -40.84
CA LEU A 668 -27.95 17.26 -41.52
C LEU A 668 -29.28 17.76 -42.05
N LYS A 669 -30.11 16.88 -42.66
CA LYS A 669 -31.43 17.25 -43.20
C LYS A 669 -32.44 17.59 -42.10
N LYS A 670 -32.30 17.06 -40.89
CA LYS A 670 -33.18 17.37 -39.75
C LYS A 670 -33.00 18.80 -39.22
N HIS A 671 -31.89 19.49 -39.54
CA HIS A 671 -31.52 20.83 -39.04
C HIS A 671 -31.59 20.97 -37.50
N GLY A 672 -31.32 19.90 -36.78
CA GLY A 672 -31.39 19.84 -35.32
C GLY A 672 -30.10 20.22 -34.62
N LEU A 673 -29.86 19.60 -33.41
CA LEU A 673 -28.69 19.86 -32.62
C LEU A 673 -27.40 19.43 -33.32
N TYR A 674 -27.40 18.26 -34.00
CA TYR A 674 -26.28 17.79 -34.80
C TYR A 674 -25.87 18.80 -35.88
N TYR A 675 -26.82 19.31 -36.62
CA TYR A 675 -26.58 20.31 -37.68
C TYR A 675 -25.96 21.59 -37.08
N SER A 676 -26.46 22.04 -35.96
CA SER A 676 -25.93 23.22 -35.27
C SER A 676 -24.48 23.03 -34.82
N MET A 677 -24.15 21.87 -34.27
CA MET A 677 -22.77 21.50 -33.87
C MET A 677 -21.86 21.41 -35.11
N TYR A 678 -22.33 20.79 -36.19
CA TYR A 678 -21.60 20.67 -37.44
C TYR A 678 -21.25 22.03 -38.03
N ARG A 679 -22.21 22.96 -38.07
CA ARG A 679 -21.99 24.33 -38.58
C ARG A 679 -20.96 25.09 -37.73
N LEU A 680 -21.03 25.01 -36.43
CA LEU A 680 -20.09 25.71 -35.54
C LEU A 680 -18.65 25.24 -35.78
N GLN A 681 -18.42 23.94 -35.89
CA GLN A 681 -17.06 23.41 -36.12
C GLN A 681 -16.52 23.73 -37.52
N ASN A 682 -17.37 23.79 -38.53
CA ASN A 682 -16.92 24.19 -39.86
C ASN A 682 -16.59 25.70 -39.92
N LEU A 683 -17.35 26.56 -39.25
CA LEU A 683 -17.01 27.97 -39.10
C LEU A 683 -15.67 28.20 -38.38
N GLU A 684 -15.37 27.41 -37.35
CA GLU A 684 -14.06 27.45 -36.69
C GLU A 684 -12.91 27.00 -37.63
N LYS A 685 -13.15 25.98 -38.48
CA LYS A 685 -12.17 25.55 -39.49
C LYS A 685 -11.87 26.64 -40.49
N ASP A 686 -12.89 27.28 -41.02
CA ASP A 686 -12.76 28.34 -42.01
C ASP A 686 -12.04 29.58 -41.44
N LEU A 687 -12.28 29.91 -40.17
CA LEU A 687 -11.60 31.00 -39.46
C LEU A 687 -10.12 30.68 -39.19
N ASN A 688 -9.80 29.42 -38.85
CA ASN A 688 -8.42 28.98 -38.59
C ASN A 688 -7.58 28.81 -39.87
N HIS A 689 -8.22 28.68 -41.07
CA HIS A 689 -7.54 28.69 -42.37
C HIS A 689 -7.31 30.08 -42.93
N GLN A 690 -7.92 31.12 -42.35
CA GLN A 690 -7.75 32.52 -42.76
C GLN A 690 -6.70 33.29 -41.92
N ASN A 691 -6.19 32.73 -40.84
CA ASN A 691 -5.07 33.22 -40.04
C ASN A 691 -3.81 32.35 -40.25
#